data_74249235af9d7d572a22d375342a6e52
#
_entry.id   74249235af9d7d572a22d375342a6e52
#
_cell.length_a   1.000
_cell.length_b   1.000
_cell.length_c   1.000
_cell.angle_alpha   90.00
_cell.angle_beta   90.00
_cell.angle_gamma   90.00
#
_symmetry.space_group_name_H-M   'P 1'
#
loop_
_entity.id
_entity.type
_entity.pdbx_description
1 polymer ?
#
loop_
_entity_poly.entity_id
_entity_poly.type
_entity_poly.pdbx_seq_one_letter_code
_entity_poly.pdbx_strand_id
1 'polypeptide(L)'
;GKDGVYLTNGAIMNANGGEVDGYVLVQEKGRIKSAAGQSGITAFRGETRVDYEATIEHGIFYGGISVSEKYGGRISGLTVTYKNGESEYAKQVLQSGAAALRPDDPTKDGYNFTGWYTDEACTQAYDFSKSVTEDITLYAGWTVSEQFKLMPGGRYYFDLSAMDVVGTPNDLLPDTTFHYVPFIYTGTVNAYVLKPASVGVVSSSEEAAKAADKDAQYGYAYPHSLFIADDLLTVDVKWTDLNSAGLIFGKTCTLSGVTYTLRAPSIGSFQDFDDYKIGLPANNDWQQILDKNSDFIKMSENNSYVWGQDTYCDQDQNSSRSFRSTYNQLWGAPESAKRAYRPVLEVMNAESLGADALKIVTLDLGGKKFNGEGSINIIVKNGESFTAPAKECLTAPVGYAFGGWSDGENTYAPGESVPQSVSVLTAVWKPIEYKVNCVGYGVFDCTYDVPFTLPDADSVTREGYTLVGWNPTEDCSGVSYAPGRSVQNLTVNAGETITLYPHWIINQYTIAFDSNGGTAVAPITQDYGTAIIAPSNPTRAGYIFVGWDKEIPAIMPAENMTLTAQWQLAARLPDRELVIYYKSVGKLNTISEDPSLVEYTSSDESVVTVDKDGSYKAVGRGTAVITMHVIGTDIEEHCKITVKYTWWQMLIRIFLLGFIWY
;
A
#
# COMPACT_ATOMS: atom_id res chain seq x y z
N GLY A 1 -10.60 -9.29 -72.77
CA GLY A 1 -10.99 -7.90 -73.08
C GLY A 1 -12.34 -7.57 -72.43
N LYS A 2 -12.69 -6.31 -72.25
CA LYS A 2 -13.97 -5.85 -71.68
C LYS A 2 -15.19 -6.21 -72.50
N ASP A 3 -15.00 -6.81 -73.70
CA ASP A 3 -16.01 -7.19 -74.66
C ASP A 3 -16.25 -8.69 -74.48
N GLY A 4 -17.25 -9.12 -73.84
CA GLY A 4 -17.64 -10.47 -73.47
C GLY A 4 -17.32 -11.59 -74.54
N VAL A 5 -17.50 -12.83 -74.13
CA VAL A 5 -17.39 -14.00 -74.97
C VAL A 5 -18.77 -14.32 -75.58
N TYR A 6 -18.83 -14.47 -76.94
CA TYR A 6 -20.06 -14.84 -77.63
C TYR A 6 -19.87 -16.20 -78.28
N LEU A 7 -20.63 -17.19 -77.87
CA LEU A 7 -20.68 -18.51 -78.46
C LEU A 7 -21.98 -18.67 -79.21
N THR A 8 -21.94 -18.69 -80.57
CA THR A 8 -23.09 -18.79 -81.43
C THR A 8 -22.87 -19.89 -82.46
N ASN A 9 -23.95 -20.26 -83.24
CA ASN A 9 -23.89 -21.25 -84.34
C ASN A 9 -23.26 -22.58 -83.97
N GLY A 10 -23.53 -23.09 -82.76
CA GLY A 10 -22.98 -24.39 -82.35
C GLY A 10 -21.52 -24.32 -81.87
N ALA A 11 -20.92 -23.13 -81.64
CA ALA A 11 -19.58 -22.98 -81.14
C ALA A 11 -19.41 -23.68 -79.77
N ILE A 12 -18.23 -24.27 -79.56
CA ILE A 12 -17.88 -24.97 -78.35
C ILE A 12 -16.71 -24.25 -77.69
N MET A 13 -16.90 -23.89 -76.42
CA MET A 13 -15.83 -23.45 -75.54
C MET A 13 -15.44 -24.61 -74.60
N ASN A 14 -14.20 -24.99 -74.62
CA ASN A 14 -13.65 -25.97 -73.68
C ASN A 14 -13.18 -25.24 -72.41
N ALA A 15 -13.91 -25.39 -71.38
CA ALA A 15 -13.69 -24.72 -70.09
C ALA A 15 -12.75 -25.52 -69.16
N ASN A 16 -11.49 -25.69 -69.61
CA ASN A 16 -10.53 -26.57 -68.93
C ASN A 16 -9.43 -25.83 -68.15
N GLY A 17 -9.69 -24.61 -67.74
CA GLY A 17 -8.80 -23.78 -66.91
C GLY A 17 -8.72 -22.33 -67.38
N GLY A 18 -8.20 -21.46 -66.58
CA GLY A 18 -8.13 -20.03 -66.80
C GLY A 18 -9.37 -19.26 -66.34
N GLU A 19 -9.37 -17.97 -66.60
CA GLU A 19 -10.44 -17.05 -66.27
C GLU A 19 -11.01 -16.33 -67.48
N VAL A 20 -12.30 -16.05 -67.40
CA VAL A 20 -13.02 -15.20 -68.33
C VAL A 20 -13.62 -14.03 -67.61
N ASP A 21 -13.03 -12.85 -67.77
CA ASP A 21 -13.59 -11.61 -67.25
C ASP A 21 -14.53 -11.00 -68.26
N GLY A 22 -15.70 -10.62 -67.84
CA GLY A 22 -16.68 -9.98 -68.74
C GLY A 22 -17.89 -10.86 -69.05
N TYR A 23 -18.81 -10.27 -69.79
CA TYR A 23 -20.10 -10.90 -70.11
C TYR A 23 -19.86 -12.08 -71.12
N VAL A 24 -20.55 -13.20 -70.86
CA VAL A 24 -20.56 -14.37 -71.74
C VAL A 24 -21.96 -14.63 -72.23
N LEU A 25 -22.11 -14.65 -73.57
CA LEU A 25 -23.37 -14.99 -74.21
C LEU A 25 -23.21 -16.30 -74.95
N VAL A 26 -24.02 -17.28 -74.62
CA VAL A 26 -24.07 -18.56 -75.28
C VAL A 26 -25.42 -18.70 -75.98
N GLN A 27 -25.44 -18.75 -77.36
CA GLN A 27 -26.66 -18.77 -78.18
C GLN A 27 -26.53 -19.77 -79.31
N GLU A 28 -27.64 -20.03 -80.00
CA GLU A 28 -27.69 -20.78 -81.23
C GLU A 28 -26.94 -22.12 -81.17
N LYS A 29 -27.24 -22.96 -80.21
CA LYS A 29 -26.61 -24.25 -79.92
C LYS A 29 -25.13 -24.17 -79.50
N GLY A 30 -24.62 -23.00 -79.09
CA GLY A 30 -23.32 -22.85 -78.48
C GLY A 30 -23.19 -23.69 -77.16
N ARG A 31 -22.01 -24.12 -76.84
CA ARG A 31 -21.75 -25.01 -75.68
C ARG A 31 -20.53 -24.60 -74.94
N ILE A 32 -20.64 -24.56 -73.59
CA ILE A 32 -19.49 -24.54 -72.66
C ILE A 32 -19.36 -25.95 -72.08
N LYS A 33 -18.26 -26.64 -72.32
CA LYS A 33 -18.07 -28.00 -71.80
C LYS A 33 -16.61 -28.27 -71.38
N SER A 34 -16.33 -29.36 -70.69
CA SER A 34 -14.99 -29.91 -70.57
C SER A 34 -14.55 -30.69 -71.82
N ALA A 35 -13.30 -30.54 -72.20
CA ALA A 35 -12.73 -31.42 -73.26
C ALA A 35 -12.44 -32.80 -72.64
N ALA A 36 -12.61 -33.86 -73.45
CA ALA A 36 -12.36 -35.23 -72.97
C ALA A 36 -10.92 -35.38 -72.46
N GLY A 37 -10.79 -35.93 -71.20
CA GLY A 37 -9.50 -36.18 -70.56
C GLY A 37 -8.81 -34.97 -69.92
N GLN A 38 -9.51 -33.86 -69.80
CA GLN A 38 -9.02 -32.65 -69.07
C GLN A 38 -9.74 -32.49 -67.70
N SER A 39 -8.99 -32.12 -66.68
CA SER A 39 -9.49 -31.95 -65.32
C SER A 39 -9.59 -30.48 -64.87
N GLY A 40 -9.15 -29.53 -65.68
CA GLY A 40 -9.19 -28.12 -65.39
C GLY A 40 -10.61 -27.56 -65.46
N ILE A 41 -10.88 -26.45 -64.77
CA ILE A 41 -12.13 -25.72 -64.83
C ILE A 41 -11.86 -24.24 -65.14
N THR A 42 -12.71 -23.61 -65.94
CA THR A 42 -12.63 -22.17 -66.21
C THR A 42 -13.51 -21.40 -65.28
N ALA A 43 -12.98 -20.33 -64.70
CA ALA A 43 -13.71 -19.39 -63.87
C ALA A 43 -14.33 -18.27 -64.75
N PHE A 44 -15.64 -18.08 -64.65
CA PHE A 44 -16.39 -17.01 -65.31
C PHE A 44 -16.78 -15.94 -64.28
N ARG A 45 -16.15 -14.77 -64.37
CA ARG A 45 -16.35 -13.72 -63.36
C ARG A 45 -17.45 -12.73 -63.70
N GLY A 46 -17.79 -12.64 -65.01
CA GLY A 46 -18.93 -11.83 -65.46
C GLY A 46 -20.23 -12.64 -65.61
N GLU A 47 -21.36 -11.96 -65.80
CA GLU A 47 -22.67 -12.60 -66.05
C GLU A 47 -22.59 -13.53 -67.29
N THR A 48 -23.13 -14.74 -67.14
CA THR A 48 -23.23 -15.69 -68.25
C THR A 48 -24.68 -15.90 -68.60
N ARG A 49 -25.06 -15.58 -69.84
CA ARG A 49 -26.42 -15.76 -70.40
C ARG A 49 -26.49 -16.87 -71.36
N VAL A 50 -27.51 -17.69 -71.26
CA VAL A 50 -27.72 -18.90 -72.11
C VAL A 50 -29.07 -18.84 -72.78
N ASP A 51 -29.09 -18.70 -74.13
CA ASP A 51 -30.32 -18.52 -74.93
C ASP A 51 -30.28 -19.47 -76.16
N TYR A 52 -31.38 -19.58 -76.87
CA TYR A 52 -31.53 -20.22 -78.15
C TYR A 52 -30.87 -21.61 -78.29
N GLU A 53 -31.37 -22.58 -77.50
CA GLU A 53 -30.92 -23.96 -77.49
C GLU A 53 -29.45 -24.17 -77.09
N ALA A 54 -28.85 -23.15 -76.42
CA ALA A 54 -27.48 -23.24 -75.94
C ALA A 54 -27.41 -24.05 -74.65
N THR A 55 -26.24 -24.59 -74.37
CA THR A 55 -26.04 -25.49 -73.23
C THR A 55 -24.75 -25.16 -72.45
N ILE A 56 -24.83 -25.11 -71.10
CA ILE A 56 -23.70 -25.13 -70.22
C ILE A 56 -23.58 -26.52 -69.58
N GLU A 57 -22.41 -27.13 -69.69
CA GLU A 57 -22.12 -28.47 -69.15
C GLU A 57 -20.96 -28.45 -68.14
N HIS A 58 -20.16 -27.37 -68.11
CA HIS A 58 -18.97 -27.29 -67.24
C HIS A 58 -18.52 -25.85 -67.03
N GLY A 59 -18.03 -25.53 -65.86
CA GLY A 59 -17.48 -24.22 -65.47
C GLY A 59 -17.85 -23.82 -64.07
N ILE A 60 -17.14 -22.83 -63.51
CA ILE A 60 -17.52 -22.17 -62.26
C ILE A 60 -17.84 -20.70 -62.55
N PHE A 61 -18.98 -20.22 -62.11
CA PHE A 61 -19.57 -18.93 -62.49
C PHE A 61 -19.79 -18.06 -61.24
N TYR A 62 -19.00 -16.99 -61.10
CA TYR A 62 -19.10 -16.03 -60.02
C TYR A 62 -20.10 -14.91 -60.29
N GLY A 63 -20.29 -14.56 -61.56
CA GLY A 63 -21.27 -13.53 -61.98
C GLY A 63 -22.69 -14.03 -62.16
N GLY A 64 -22.97 -15.30 -61.80
CA GLY A 64 -24.26 -15.95 -61.99
C GLY A 64 -24.49 -16.49 -63.41
N ILE A 65 -25.51 -17.35 -63.55
CA ILE A 65 -25.97 -17.89 -64.83
C ILE A 65 -27.43 -17.50 -65.04
N SER A 66 -27.70 -16.77 -66.11
CA SER A 66 -29.07 -16.42 -66.54
C SER A 66 -29.46 -17.33 -67.74
N VAL A 67 -30.45 -18.19 -67.51
CA VAL A 67 -30.91 -19.16 -68.50
C VAL A 67 -32.26 -18.75 -69.05
N SER A 68 -32.36 -18.61 -70.35
CA SER A 68 -33.61 -18.34 -71.02
C SER A 68 -34.28 -19.63 -71.47
N GLU A 69 -35.01 -20.29 -70.62
CA GLU A 69 -35.74 -21.53 -70.91
C GLU A 69 -36.76 -21.36 -72.05
N LYS A 70 -37.36 -20.17 -72.18
CA LYS A 70 -38.27 -19.83 -73.26
C LYS A 70 -37.68 -20.03 -74.65
N TYR A 71 -36.35 -19.90 -74.81
CA TYR A 71 -35.64 -20.05 -76.05
C TYR A 71 -34.79 -21.29 -76.04
N GLY A 72 -35.03 -22.25 -75.12
CA GLY A 72 -34.34 -23.55 -75.14
C GLY A 72 -32.93 -23.54 -74.53
N GLY A 73 -32.55 -22.45 -73.88
CA GLY A 73 -31.32 -22.42 -73.06
C GLY A 73 -31.41 -23.39 -71.89
N ARG A 74 -30.32 -24.08 -71.54
CA ARG A 74 -30.29 -25.04 -70.43
C ARG A 74 -28.91 -25.25 -69.84
N ILE A 75 -28.93 -25.65 -68.52
CA ILE A 75 -27.82 -26.26 -67.85
C ILE A 75 -27.96 -27.79 -68.03
N SER A 76 -26.93 -28.45 -68.50
CA SER A 76 -26.92 -29.91 -68.72
C SER A 76 -25.77 -30.59 -67.97
N GLY A 77 -25.83 -30.47 -66.63
CA GLY A 77 -24.93 -31.04 -65.66
C GLY A 77 -25.52 -30.87 -64.27
N LEU A 78 -24.86 -31.46 -63.27
CA LEU A 78 -25.17 -31.20 -61.89
C LEU A 78 -24.67 -29.83 -61.49
N THR A 79 -25.35 -29.20 -60.54
CA THR A 79 -24.98 -27.88 -59.99
C THR A 79 -24.52 -27.95 -58.55
N VAL A 80 -23.44 -27.25 -58.28
CA VAL A 80 -23.04 -26.91 -56.89
C VAL A 80 -23.23 -25.41 -56.72
N THR A 81 -24.19 -25.03 -55.89
CA THR A 81 -24.44 -23.63 -55.59
C THR A 81 -23.72 -23.26 -54.30
N TYR A 82 -22.84 -22.27 -54.40
CA TYR A 82 -22.11 -21.72 -53.24
C TYR A 82 -22.83 -20.45 -52.76
N LYS A 83 -23.25 -20.47 -51.52
CA LYS A 83 -23.94 -19.33 -50.91
C LYS A 83 -23.05 -18.63 -49.84
N ASN A 84 -23.09 -17.30 -49.87
CA ASN A 84 -22.53 -16.45 -48.79
C ASN A 84 -23.74 -15.70 -48.16
N GLY A 85 -24.22 -16.24 -47.05
CA GLY A 85 -25.50 -15.89 -46.48
C GLY A 85 -26.64 -16.24 -47.48
N GLU A 86 -27.59 -15.35 -47.73
CA GLU A 86 -28.65 -15.59 -48.67
C GLU A 86 -28.24 -15.44 -50.14
N SER A 87 -27.12 -14.79 -50.42
CA SER A 87 -26.65 -14.50 -51.75
C SER A 87 -25.89 -15.68 -52.37
N GLU A 88 -26.18 -15.96 -53.66
CA GLU A 88 -25.36 -16.86 -54.45
C GLU A 88 -23.98 -16.21 -54.71
N TYR A 89 -22.92 -16.85 -54.18
CA TYR A 89 -21.54 -16.42 -54.36
C TYR A 89 -20.96 -16.94 -55.69
N ALA A 90 -21.19 -18.21 -55.97
CA ALA A 90 -20.80 -18.85 -57.19
C ALA A 90 -21.70 -20.06 -57.49
N LYS A 91 -21.75 -20.49 -58.76
CA LYS A 91 -22.40 -21.71 -59.16
C LYS A 91 -21.44 -22.51 -60.03
N GLN A 92 -21.21 -23.76 -59.72
CA GLN A 92 -20.42 -24.67 -60.52
C GLN A 92 -21.35 -25.61 -61.28
N VAL A 93 -21.06 -25.85 -62.57
CA VAL A 93 -21.68 -26.88 -63.39
C VAL A 93 -20.68 -27.96 -63.68
N LEU A 94 -21.00 -29.23 -63.40
CA LEU A 94 -20.13 -30.36 -63.57
C LEU A 94 -20.90 -31.62 -63.97
N GLN A 95 -20.16 -32.64 -64.50
CA GLN A 95 -20.76 -33.92 -64.80
C GLN A 95 -20.98 -34.79 -63.56
N SER A 96 -22.06 -35.59 -63.57
CA SER A 96 -22.32 -36.51 -62.46
C SER A 96 -21.15 -37.47 -62.23
N GLY A 97 -20.76 -37.62 -60.95
CA GLY A 97 -19.62 -38.40 -60.51
C GLY A 97 -18.30 -37.67 -60.47
N ALA A 98 -18.22 -36.42 -60.94
CA ALA A 98 -17.06 -35.55 -60.74
C ALA A 98 -17.08 -34.95 -59.33
N ALA A 99 -15.91 -34.63 -58.80
CA ALA A 99 -15.79 -33.89 -57.55
C ALA A 99 -15.97 -32.39 -57.77
N ALA A 100 -16.60 -31.70 -56.85
CA ALA A 100 -16.66 -30.25 -56.87
C ALA A 100 -15.28 -29.64 -56.63
N LEU A 101 -15.00 -28.53 -57.28
CA LEU A 101 -13.81 -27.73 -56.99
C LEU A 101 -14.14 -26.59 -56.02
N ARG A 102 -13.26 -26.38 -55.06
CA ARG A 102 -13.40 -25.28 -54.11
C ARG A 102 -13.28 -23.95 -54.88
N PRO A 103 -14.27 -23.06 -54.79
CA PRO A 103 -14.15 -21.73 -55.36
C PRO A 103 -13.17 -20.88 -54.53
N ASP A 104 -12.87 -19.66 -55.04
CA ASP A 104 -12.12 -18.69 -54.27
C ASP A 104 -12.82 -18.44 -52.94
N ASP A 105 -12.01 -18.20 -51.91
CA ASP A 105 -12.56 -17.92 -50.59
C ASP A 105 -13.25 -16.54 -50.60
N PRO A 106 -14.51 -16.46 -50.17
CA PRO A 106 -15.21 -15.18 -50.03
C PRO A 106 -14.58 -14.34 -48.94
N THR A 107 -14.75 -13.02 -48.99
CA THR A 107 -14.34 -12.11 -47.97
C THR A 107 -15.55 -11.48 -47.28
N LYS A 108 -15.44 -11.26 -45.96
CA LYS A 108 -16.45 -10.57 -45.16
C LYS A 108 -15.73 -9.77 -44.09
N ASP A 109 -15.96 -8.44 -44.07
CA ASP A 109 -15.29 -7.55 -43.10
C ASP A 109 -15.57 -7.97 -41.68
N GLY A 110 -14.52 -8.08 -40.87
CA GLY A 110 -14.60 -8.51 -39.49
C GLY A 110 -14.78 -10.01 -39.26
N TYR A 111 -14.66 -10.82 -40.30
CA TYR A 111 -14.80 -12.28 -40.20
C TYR A 111 -13.69 -13.02 -40.93
N ASN A 112 -13.35 -14.21 -40.43
CA ASN A 112 -12.48 -15.19 -41.07
C ASN A 112 -13.33 -16.27 -41.70
N PHE A 113 -13.08 -16.55 -43.00
CA PHE A 113 -13.72 -17.66 -43.69
C PHE A 113 -13.22 -19.00 -43.15
N THR A 114 -14.16 -19.89 -42.70
CA THR A 114 -13.82 -21.19 -42.12
C THR A 114 -13.94 -22.34 -43.10
N GLY A 115 -14.62 -22.14 -44.19
CA GLY A 115 -14.83 -23.19 -45.21
C GLY A 115 -16.25 -23.20 -45.76
N TRP A 116 -16.51 -24.25 -46.58
CA TRP A 116 -17.81 -24.52 -47.14
C TRP A 116 -18.49 -25.66 -46.42
N TYR A 117 -19.78 -25.53 -46.15
CA TYR A 117 -20.57 -26.46 -45.32
C TYR A 117 -21.79 -26.96 -46.12
N THR A 118 -22.29 -28.17 -45.79
CA THR A 118 -23.45 -28.78 -46.44
C THR A 118 -24.78 -28.27 -45.86
N ASP A 119 -24.73 -27.65 -44.69
CA ASP A 119 -25.87 -27.13 -43.97
C ASP A 119 -25.72 -25.62 -43.71
N GLU A 120 -26.83 -24.88 -43.65
CA GLU A 120 -26.85 -23.43 -43.42
C GLU A 120 -26.35 -23.04 -42.04
N ALA A 121 -26.47 -23.93 -41.02
CA ALA A 121 -25.92 -23.75 -39.72
C ALA A 121 -24.39 -23.95 -39.66
N CYS A 122 -23.76 -24.32 -40.77
CA CYS A 122 -22.31 -24.53 -40.90
C CYS A 122 -21.74 -25.52 -39.87
N THR A 123 -22.46 -26.62 -39.62
CA THR A 123 -22.02 -27.66 -38.68
C THR A 123 -21.27 -28.80 -39.34
N GLN A 124 -21.52 -29.05 -40.63
CA GLN A 124 -20.92 -30.15 -41.40
C GLN A 124 -20.08 -29.63 -42.58
N ALA A 125 -18.76 -29.61 -42.36
CA ALA A 125 -17.84 -29.17 -43.41
C ALA A 125 -17.93 -30.08 -44.65
N TYR A 126 -17.96 -29.45 -45.84
CA TYR A 126 -17.99 -30.18 -47.10
C TYR A 126 -16.63 -30.75 -47.48
N ASP A 127 -16.62 -32.03 -47.86
CA ASP A 127 -15.44 -32.74 -48.35
C ASP A 127 -15.34 -32.68 -49.88
N PHE A 128 -14.50 -31.80 -50.38
CA PHE A 128 -14.27 -31.58 -51.81
C PHE A 128 -13.66 -32.78 -52.55
N SER A 129 -13.27 -33.86 -51.88
CA SER A 129 -12.82 -35.10 -52.50
C SER A 129 -13.96 -36.02 -52.95
N LYS A 130 -15.18 -35.76 -52.48
CA LYS A 130 -16.35 -36.59 -52.80
C LYS A 130 -16.95 -36.26 -54.16
N SER A 131 -17.41 -37.30 -54.85
CA SER A 131 -18.13 -37.16 -56.10
C SER A 131 -19.52 -36.58 -55.88
N VAL A 132 -19.92 -35.63 -56.73
CA VAL A 132 -21.25 -35.03 -56.72
C VAL A 132 -22.17 -35.88 -57.59
N THR A 133 -23.26 -36.37 -57.03
CA THR A 133 -24.24 -37.24 -57.68
C THR A 133 -25.64 -36.61 -57.83
N GLU A 134 -25.86 -35.46 -57.21
CA GLU A 134 -27.09 -34.66 -57.25
C GLU A 134 -26.74 -33.18 -57.11
N ASP A 135 -27.70 -32.30 -57.36
CA ASP A 135 -27.53 -30.87 -57.12
C ASP A 135 -27.35 -30.60 -55.62
N ILE A 136 -26.34 -29.82 -55.24
CA ILE A 136 -26.05 -29.49 -53.86
C ILE A 136 -25.91 -27.97 -53.67
N THR A 137 -26.24 -27.51 -52.44
CA THR A 137 -25.95 -26.15 -51.99
C THR A 137 -24.92 -26.19 -50.88
N LEU A 138 -23.87 -25.36 -50.99
CA LEU A 138 -22.85 -25.21 -49.98
C LEU A 138 -22.89 -23.80 -49.40
N TYR A 139 -22.72 -23.69 -48.10
CA TYR A 139 -22.79 -22.45 -47.36
C TYR A 139 -21.44 -22.04 -46.84
N ALA A 140 -21.10 -20.74 -47.00
CA ALA A 140 -19.88 -20.17 -46.45
C ALA A 140 -19.97 -20.05 -44.92
N GLY A 141 -19.03 -20.70 -44.23
CA GLY A 141 -18.92 -20.56 -42.79
C GLY A 141 -17.99 -19.42 -42.40
N TRP A 142 -18.31 -18.76 -41.30
CA TRP A 142 -17.60 -17.59 -40.81
C TRP A 142 -17.37 -17.64 -39.34
N THR A 143 -16.14 -17.24 -38.89
CA THR A 143 -15.89 -16.89 -37.48
C THR A 143 -15.51 -15.42 -37.39
N VAL A 144 -15.86 -14.79 -36.27
CA VAL A 144 -15.48 -13.40 -36.04
C VAL A 144 -13.95 -13.31 -35.90
N SER A 145 -13.34 -12.39 -36.61
CA SER A 145 -11.91 -12.12 -36.48
C SER A 145 -11.63 -11.32 -35.19
N GLU A 146 -10.54 -11.65 -34.49
CA GLU A 146 -10.13 -10.86 -33.34
C GLU A 146 -9.69 -9.46 -33.78
N GLN A 147 -10.30 -8.43 -33.21
CA GLN A 147 -9.98 -7.03 -33.50
C GLN A 147 -8.63 -6.60 -32.90
N PHE A 148 -8.22 -7.25 -31.80
CA PHE A 148 -6.98 -6.93 -31.08
C PHE A 148 -6.10 -8.16 -30.88
N LYS A 149 -4.78 -7.94 -30.79
CA LYS A 149 -3.78 -8.98 -30.52
C LYS A 149 -3.68 -9.36 -29.04
N LEU A 150 -4.76 -9.22 -28.29
CA LEU A 150 -4.89 -9.71 -26.92
C LEU A 150 -5.37 -11.16 -26.94
N MET A 151 -4.81 -11.98 -26.04
CA MET A 151 -5.30 -13.36 -25.88
C MET A 151 -6.59 -13.38 -25.04
N PRO A 152 -7.68 -14.00 -25.52
CA PRO A 152 -8.86 -14.26 -24.71
C PRO A 152 -8.50 -15.04 -23.43
N GLY A 153 -9.16 -14.71 -22.32
CA GLY A 153 -8.87 -15.24 -20.98
C GLY A 153 -7.87 -14.42 -20.17
N GLY A 154 -7.18 -13.46 -20.78
CA GLY A 154 -6.31 -12.54 -20.06
C GLY A 154 -7.08 -11.67 -19.06
N ARG A 155 -6.56 -11.55 -17.83
CA ARG A 155 -7.13 -10.68 -16.77
C ARG A 155 -6.44 -9.34 -16.78
N TYR A 156 -7.24 -8.27 -16.80
CA TYR A 156 -6.78 -6.87 -16.80
C TYR A 156 -7.57 -6.06 -15.79
N TYR A 157 -6.93 -5.03 -15.23
CA TYR A 157 -7.51 -4.21 -14.17
C TYR A 157 -7.81 -2.81 -14.70
N PHE A 158 -9.00 -2.30 -14.40
CA PHE A 158 -9.49 -1.00 -14.86
C PHE A 158 -9.88 -0.11 -13.69
N ASP A 159 -9.57 1.17 -13.78
CA ASP A 159 -10.01 2.17 -12.82
C ASP A 159 -11.41 2.67 -13.22
N LEU A 160 -12.41 2.24 -12.48
CA LEU A 160 -13.81 2.64 -12.64
C LEU A 160 -14.31 3.58 -11.55
N SER A 161 -13.40 4.11 -10.70
CA SER A 161 -13.76 4.96 -9.55
C SER A 161 -14.56 6.21 -9.94
N ALA A 162 -14.35 6.74 -11.15
CA ALA A 162 -15.06 7.89 -11.69
C ALA A 162 -16.38 7.55 -12.41
N MET A 163 -16.80 6.27 -12.42
CA MET A 163 -17.96 5.83 -13.20
C MET A 163 -19.30 5.96 -12.49
N ASP A 164 -19.31 6.36 -11.21
CA ASP A 164 -20.53 6.43 -10.37
C ASP A 164 -21.35 5.14 -10.43
N VAL A 165 -20.67 4.00 -10.25
CA VAL A 165 -21.33 2.69 -10.27
C VAL A 165 -22.28 2.59 -9.08
N VAL A 166 -23.58 2.38 -9.37
CA VAL A 166 -24.62 2.31 -8.34
C VAL A 166 -24.79 0.90 -7.77
N GLY A 167 -25.33 0.82 -6.54
CA GLY A 167 -25.52 -0.43 -5.79
C GLY A 167 -24.52 -0.56 -4.65
N THR A 168 -24.64 -1.65 -3.89
CA THR A 168 -23.66 -1.98 -2.84
C THR A 168 -22.45 -2.64 -3.48
N PRO A 169 -21.22 -2.11 -3.30
CA PRO A 169 -20.03 -2.79 -3.81
C PRO A 169 -19.96 -4.22 -3.29
N ASN A 170 -19.52 -5.14 -4.15
CA ASN A 170 -19.35 -6.53 -3.78
C ASN A 170 -18.09 -6.68 -2.91
N ASP A 171 -18.23 -7.24 -1.71
CA ASP A 171 -17.13 -7.46 -0.74
C ASP A 171 -16.07 -8.45 -1.25
N LEU A 172 -16.36 -9.21 -2.32
CA LEU A 172 -15.39 -10.10 -2.96
C LEU A 172 -14.46 -9.37 -3.95
N LEU A 173 -14.73 -8.11 -4.26
CA LEU A 173 -13.84 -7.32 -5.11
C LEU A 173 -12.53 -7.04 -4.35
N PRO A 174 -11.40 -7.06 -5.06
CA PRO A 174 -10.10 -6.70 -4.47
C PRO A 174 -10.07 -5.26 -3.94
N ASP A 175 -10.88 -4.39 -4.55
CA ASP A 175 -11.04 -2.99 -4.18
C ASP A 175 -12.49 -2.54 -4.37
N THR A 176 -13.16 -2.24 -3.26
CA THR A 176 -14.55 -1.75 -3.23
C THR A 176 -14.70 -0.28 -3.62
N THR A 177 -13.58 0.44 -3.82
CA THR A 177 -13.55 1.82 -4.34
C THR A 177 -13.45 1.88 -5.86
N PHE A 178 -13.39 0.72 -6.52
CA PHE A 178 -13.35 0.53 -7.97
C PHE A 178 -12.09 1.08 -8.69
N HIS A 179 -10.98 1.33 -8.00
CA HIS A 179 -9.75 1.79 -8.66
C HIS A 179 -9.09 0.70 -9.51
N TYR A 180 -9.21 -0.58 -9.11
CA TYR A 180 -8.60 -1.71 -9.82
C TYR A 180 -9.59 -2.87 -9.93
N VAL A 181 -10.56 -2.72 -10.81
CA VAL A 181 -11.57 -3.77 -11.04
C VAL A 181 -11.05 -4.78 -12.05
N PRO A 182 -11.00 -6.08 -11.71
CA PRO A 182 -10.54 -7.10 -12.64
C PRO A 182 -11.61 -7.42 -13.68
N PHE A 183 -11.18 -7.45 -14.93
CA PHE A 183 -11.96 -7.87 -16.09
C PHE A 183 -11.18 -8.92 -16.89
N ILE A 184 -11.89 -9.84 -17.51
CA ILE A 184 -11.34 -10.85 -18.40
C ILE A 184 -11.63 -10.44 -19.83
N TYR A 185 -10.59 -10.39 -20.67
CA TYR A 185 -10.76 -10.18 -22.11
C TYR A 185 -11.41 -11.42 -22.73
N THR A 186 -12.56 -11.26 -23.34
CA THR A 186 -13.32 -12.36 -23.94
C THR A 186 -13.05 -12.53 -25.42
N GLY A 187 -12.29 -11.61 -26.02
CA GLY A 187 -12.11 -11.52 -27.47
C GLY A 187 -13.22 -10.76 -28.15
N THR A 188 -13.25 -10.85 -29.49
CA THR A 188 -14.28 -10.24 -30.34
C THR A 188 -15.49 -11.18 -30.44
N VAL A 189 -16.67 -10.71 -30.10
CA VAL A 189 -17.94 -11.42 -30.24
C VAL A 189 -18.79 -10.77 -31.34
N ASN A 190 -19.69 -11.55 -31.93
CA ASN A 190 -20.70 -11.02 -32.87
C ASN A 190 -22.07 -11.10 -32.20
N ALA A 191 -22.39 -10.09 -31.43
CA ALA A 191 -23.60 -10.06 -30.61
C ALA A 191 -24.38 -8.77 -30.82
N TYR A 192 -25.68 -8.81 -30.55
CA TYR A 192 -26.48 -7.59 -30.56
C TYR A 192 -26.30 -6.77 -29.29
N VAL A 193 -26.40 -5.46 -29.44
CA VAL A 193 -26.39 -4.50 -28.34
C VAL A 193 -27.69 -3.68 -28.45
N LEU A 194 -28.46 -3.62 -27.36
CA LEU A 194 -29.68 -2.86 -27.33
C LEU A 194 -29.42 -1.36 -27.11
N LYS A 195 -30.28 -0.52 -27.69
CA LYS A 195 -30.29 0.94 -27.48
C LYS A 195 -31.46 1.36 -26.60
N PRO A 196 -31.37 2.47 -25.85
CA PRO A 196 -32.45 2.93 -24.97
C PRO A 196 -33.83 3.05 -25.63
N ALA A 197 -33.88 3.43 -26.92
CA ALA A 197 -35.13 3.56 -27.69
C ALA A 197 -35.72 2.20 -28.11
N SER A 198 -34.98 1.11 -28.00
CA SER A 198 -35.41 -0.23 -28.43
C SER A 198 -36.22 -0.97 -27.34
N VAL A 199 -36.40 -0.35 -26.17
CA VAL A 199 -37.05 -0.96 -25.00
C VAL A 199 -38.57 -0.81 -25.14
N GLY A 200 -39.14 -1.41 -26.19
CA GLY A 200 -40.57 -1.67 -26.31
C GLY A 200 -40.94 -3.03 -25.72
N VAL A 201 -42.06 -3.16 -25.10
CA VAL A 201 -42.61 -4.43 -24.61
C VAL A 201 -42.83 -5.35 -25.81
N VAL A 202 -42.05 -6.42 -25.93
CA VAL A 202 -42.31 -7.50 -26.88
C VAL A 202 -43.39 -8.40 -26.27
N SER A 203 -44.51 -8.52 -26.93
CA SER A 203 -45.74 -9.09 -26.35
C SER A 203 -45.88 -10.61 -26.42
N SER A 204 -44.92 -11.30 -27.08
CA SER A 204 -44.89 -12.77 -27.12
C SER A 204 -43.51 -13.36 -27.40
N SER A 205 -43.30 -14.62 -27.02
CA SER A 205 -42.07 -15.35 -27.30
C SER A 205 -41.77 -15.52 -28.80
N GLU A 206 -42.81 -15.60 -29.60
CA GLU A 206 -42.72 -15.73 -31.06
C GLU A 206 -42.38 -14.38 -31.73
N GLU A 207 -42.85 -13.27 -31.17
CA GLU A 207 -42.47 -11.92 -31.62
C GLU A 207 -41.07 -11.54 -31.14
N ALA A 208 -40.63 -11.99 -29.98
CA ALA A 208 -39.24 -11.81 -29.52
C ALA A 208 -38.23 -12.54 -30.42
N ALA A 209 -38.53 -13.79 -30.78
CA ALA A 209 -37.72 -14.54 -31.71
C ALA A 209 -37.72 -13.92 -33.12
N LYS A 210 -38.88 -13.42 -33.58
CA LYS A 210 -39.00 -12.69 -34.86
C LYS A 210 -38.42 -11.27 -34.83
N ALA A 211 -38.40 -10.64 -33.65
CA ALA A 211 -37.81 -9.32 -33.48
C ALA A 211 -36.29 -9.37 -33.48
N ALA A 212 -35.70 -10.45 -33.02
CA ALA A 212 -34.27 -10.69 -33.11
C ALA A 212 -33.76 -10.87 -34.53
N ASP A 213 -34.63 -11.37 -35.42
CA ASP A 213 -34.38 -11.48 -36.86
C ASP A 213 -34.53 -10.13 -37.62
N LYS A 214 -35.08 -9.10 -36.97
CA LYS A 214 -35.26 -7.78 -37.58
C LYS A 214 -34.30 -6.76 -36.99
N ASP A 215 -33.11 -6.78 -37.47
CA ASP A 215 -31.95 -5.93 -37.15
C ASP A 215 -32.23 -4.43 -36.93
N ALA A 216 -33.30 -3.90 -37.43
CA ALA A 216 -33.55 -2.46 -37.47
C ALA A 216 -34.29 -1.90 -36.24
N GLN A 217 -34.97 -2.74 -35.45
CA GLN A 217 -35.87 -2.28 -34.40
C GLN A 217 -35.36 -2.48 -32.97
N TYR A 218 -34.50 -3.46 -32.71
CA TYR A 218 -34.07 -3.86 -31.36
C TYR A 218 -32.54 -3.84 -31.13
N GLY A 219 -31.75 -3.53 -32.10
CA GLY A 219 -30.30 -3.57 -32.10
C GLY A 219 -29.81 -4.43 -33.25
N TYR A 220 -28.59 -4.22 -33.69
CA TYR A 220 -27.95 -5.03 -34.71
C TYR A 220 -26.78 -5.77 -34.10
N ALA A 221 -26.55 -6.99 -34.55
CA ALA A 221 -25.38 -7.74 -34.20
C ALA A 221 -24.17 -7.23 -35.02
N TYR A 222 -23.06 -6.98 -34.34
CA TYR A 222 -21.82 -6.54 -34.97
C TYR A 222 -20.61 -7.10 -34.21
N PRO A 223 -19.47 -7.27 -34.90
CA PRO A 223 -18.23 -7.66 -34.23
C PRO A 223 -17.76 -6.57 -33.28
N HIS A 224 -17.58 -6.92 -32.00
CA HIS A 224 -17.05 -6.01 -30.99
C HIS A 224 -16.26 -6.76 -29.93
N SER A 225 -15.21 -6.12 -29.44
CA SER A 225 -14.32 -6.71 -28.45
C SER A 225 -14.74 -6.34 -27.03
N LEU A 226 -14.83 -7.33 -26.18
CA LEU A 226 -15.33 -7.21 -24.82
C LEU A 226 -14.31 -7.63 -23.76
N PHE A 227 -14.38 -6.95 -22.64
CA PHE A 227 -13.88 -7.40 -21.35
C PHE A 227 -15.10 -7.61 -20.44
N ILE A 228 -15.26 -8.78 -19.83
CA ILE A 228 -16.30 -9.03 -18.84
C ILE A 228 -15.73 -8.89 -17.43
N ALA A 229 -16.46 -8.26 -16.51
CA ALA A 229 -16.03 -8.20 -15.11
C ALA A 229 -15.80 -9.63 -14.57
N ASP A 230 -14.66 -9.86 -13.91
CA ASP A 230 -14.29 -11.18 -13.37
C ASP A 230 -15.30 -11.66 -12.31
N ASP A 231 -15.83 -10.71 -11.53
CA ASP A 231 -16.91 -10.95 -10.57
C ASP A 231 -17.98 -9.83 -10.66
N LEU A 232 -19.00 -9.92 -9.81
CA LEU A 232 -20.02 -8.87 -9.67
C LEU A 232 -19.36 -7.58 -9.20
N LEU A 233 -19.74 -6.43 -9.79
CA LEU A 233 -19.31 -5.13 -9.29
C LEU A 233 -20.13 -4.69 -8.09
N THR A 234 -21.44 -4.76 -8.22
CA THR A 234 -22.36 -4.39 -7.15
C THR A 234 -23.46 -5.43 -6.98
N VAL A 235 -24.00 -5.49 -5.77
CA VAL A 235 -25.14 -6.31 -5.39
C VAL A 235 -26.30 -5.42 -4.91
N ASP A 236 -27.47 -5.99 -4.70
CA ASP A 236 -28.66 -5.30 -4.19
C ASP A 236 -29.07 -4.05 -4.98
N VAL A 237 -28.85 -4.04 -6.28
CA VAL A 237 -29.14 -2.90 -7.17
C VAL A 237 -30.39 -3.18 -8.02
N LYS A 238 -31.23 -2.17 -8.20
CA LYS A 238 -32.38 -2.25 -9.09
C LYS A 238 -31.98 -1.96 -10.53
N TRP A 239 -32.70 -2.60 -11.48
CA TRP A 239 -32.49 -2.29 -12.89
C TRP A 239 -32.72 -0.82 -13.21
N THR A 240 -33.76 -0.20 -12.60
CA THR A 240 -34.08 1.23 -12.76
C THR A 240 -32.94 2.15 -12.32
N ASP A 241 -32.22 1.80 -11.24
CA ASP A 241 -31.12 2.61 -10.71
C ASP A 241 -29.91 2.54 -11.67
N LEU A 242 -29.60 1.34 -12.17
CA LEU A 242 -28.57 1.14 -13.20
C LEU A 242 -28.91 1.87 -14.49
N ASN A 243 -30.18 1.80 -14.94
CA ASN A 243 -30.62 2.48 -16.15
C ASN A 243 -30.54 4.01 -16.02
N SER A 244 -30.93 4.55 -14.86
CA SER A 244 -30.84 5.98 -14.57
C SER A 244 -29.40 6.48 -14.53
N ALA A 245 -28.46 5.63 -14.12
CA ALA A 245 -27.03 5.91 -14.15
C ALA A 245 -26.37 5.71 -15.53
N GLY A 246 -27.15 5.26 -16.54
CA GLY A 246 -26.67 4.96 -17.90
C GLY A 246 -25.93 3.62 -18.03
N LEU A 247 -25.92 2.78 -16.98
CA LEU A 247 -25.11 1.58 -16.89
C LEU A 247 -25.75 0.33 -17.55
N ILE A 248 -27.01 0.40 -17.94
CA ILE A 248 -27.67 -0.70 -18.68
C ILE A 248 -27.28 -0.68 -20.15
N PHE A 249 -27.50 0.43 -20.84
CA PHE A 249 -27.30 0.54 -22.29
C PHE A 249 -25.93 1.13 -22.66
N GLY A 250 -25.19 1.67 -21.70
CA GLY A 250 -23.81 2.07 -21.85
C GLY A 250 -23.50 3.48 -21.38
N LYS A 251 -22.48 3.58 -20.53
CA LYS A 251 -21.84 4.82 -20.10
C LYS A 251 -20.42 4.83 -20.66
N THR A 252 -20.14 5.80 -21.53
CA THR A 252 -18.83 5.92 -22.16
C THR A 252 -17.79 6.45 -21.19
N CYS A 253 -16.59 5.87 -21.19
CA CYS A 253 -15.43 6.31 -20.42
C CYS A 253 -14.15 6.18 -21.26
N THR A 254 -13.16 7.02 -20.93
CA THR A 254 -11.81 6.89 -21.50
C THR A 254 -10.85 6.51 -20.40
N LEU A 255 -10.28 5.31 -20.49
CA LEU A 255 -9.35 4.75 -19.52
C LEU A 255 -7.98 4.57 -20.20
N SER A 256 -6.96 5.24 -19.66
CA SER A 256 -5.58 5.18 -20.20
C SER A 256 -5.49 5.37 -21.73
N GLY A 257 -6.27 6.34 -22.27
CA GLY A 257 -6.29 6.70 -23.69
C GLY A 257 -7.19 5.85 -24.59
N VAL A 258 -7.77 4.76 -24.08
CA VAL A 258 -8.73 3.93 -24.80
C VAL A 258 -10.15 4.26 -24.35
N THR A 259 -11.07 4.43 -25.32
CA THR A 259 -12.46 4.70 -25.03
C THR A 259 -13.25 3.40 -24.97
N TYR A 260 -13.99 3.23 -23.89
CA TYR A 260 -14.85 2.08 -23.62
C TYR A 260 -16.29 2.51 -23.37
N THR A 261 -17.21 1.57 -23.53
CA THR A 261 -18.57 1.65 -23.03
C THR A 261 -18.76 0.62 -21.92
N LEU A 262 -19.01 1.08 -20.70
CA LEU A 262 -19.38 0.23 -19.56
C LEU A 262 -20.90 0.02 -19.61
N ARG A 263 -21.34 -1.23 -19.76
CA ARG A 263 -22.76 -1.57 -19.92
C ARG A 263 -23.10 -2.95 -19.35
N ALA A 264 -24.39 -3.19 -19.11
CA ALA A 264 -24.83 -4.57 -18.90
C ALA A 264 -24.67 -5.37 -20.21
N PRO A 265 -24.40 -6.68 -20.15
CA PRO A 265 -24.41 -7.53 -21.34
C PRO A 265 -25.84 -7.72 -21.86
N SER A 266 -26.01 -7.92 -23.17
CA SER A 266 -27.20 -8.55 -23.71
C SER A 266 -27.22 -10.03 -23.30
N ILE A 267 -28.38 -10.56 -22.89
CA ILE A 267 -28.46 -11.89 -22.29
C ILE A 267 -29.63 -12.74 -22.83
N GLY A 268 -30.38 -12.18 -23.75
CA GLY A 268 -31.57 -12.81 -24.31
C GLY A 268 -32.86 -12.36 -23.62
N SER A 269 -33.95 -12.44 -24.38
CA SER A 269 -35.31 -12.04 -23.97
C SER A 269 -36.19 -13.19 -23.53
N PHE A 270 -35.80 -14.43 -23.85
CA PHE A 270 -36.53 -15.60 -23.38
C PHE A 270 -35.65 -16.85 -23.33
N GLN A 271 -36.04 -17.88 -22.54
CA GLN A 271 -35.28 -19.11 -22.41
C GLN A 271 -35.52 -20.04 -23.61
N ASP A 272 -34.48 -20.75 -24.03
CA ASP A 272 -34.63 -21.93 -24.85
C ASP A 272 -35.31 -23.06 -24.03
N PHE A 273 -36.36 -23.68 -24.59
CA PHE A 273 -37.06 -24.76 -23.90
C PHE A 273 -36.30 -26.08 -23.85
N ASP A 274 -35.35 -26.27 -24.76
CA ASP A 274 -34.47 -27.44 -24.81
C ASP A 274 -33.25 -27.30 -23.89
N ASP A 275 -32.73 -26.07 -23.73
CA ASP A 275 -31.69 -25.74 -22.75
C ASP A 275 -31.91 -24.36 -22.10
N TYR A 276 -32.45 -24.36 -20.90
CA TYR A 276 -32.71 -23.14 -20.11
C TYR A 276 -31.50 -22.23 -19.84
N LYS A 277 -30.29 -22.70 -20.15
CA LYS A 277 -29.10 -21.87 -20.08
C LYS A 277 -28.88 -21.01 -21.32
N ILE A 278 -29.58 -21.30 -22.40
CA ILE A 278 -29.54 -20.51 -23.62
C ILE A 278 -30.59 -19.41 -23.53
N GLY A 279 -30.16 -18.18 -23.66
CA GLY A 279 -31.02 -17.01 -23.81
C GLY A 279 -31.21 -16.70 -25.29
N LEU A 280 -32.46 -16.69 -25.75
CA LEU A 280 -32.77 -16.39 -27.13
C LEU A 280 -33.12 -14.89 -27.30
N PRO A 281 -32.63 -14.21 -28.35
CA PRO A 281 -31.80 -14.76 -29.43
C PRO A 281 -30.41 -15.17 -28.92
N ALA A 282 -29.83 -16.26 -29.45
CA ALA A 282 -28.58 -16.80 -29.02
C ALA A 282 -27.34 -15.92 -29.39
N ASN A 283 -27.49 -14.99 -30.33
CA ASN A 283 -26.45 -14.03 -30.68
C ASN A 283 -26.38 -12.83 -29.71
N ASN A 284 -26.63 -13.07 -28.41
CA ASN A 284 -26.43 -12.10 -27.33
C ASN A 284 -24.98 -12.19 -26.77
N ASP A 285 -24.51 -11.12 -26.11
CA ASP A 285 -23.14 -11.07 -25.53
C ASP A 285 -22.85 -12.26 -24.64
N TRP A 286 -23.77 -12.55 -23.71
CA TRP A 286 -23.58 -13.60 -22.71
C TRP A 286 -23.37 -14.97 -23.32
N GLN A 287 -24.21 -15.33 -24.31
CA GLN A 287 -24.12 -16.61 -24.99
C GLN A 287 -22.83 -16.69 -25.82
N GLN A 288 -22.52 -15.64 -26.58
CA GLN A 288 -21.30 -15.58 -27.40
C GLN A 288 -20.01 -15.65 -26.58
N ILE A 289 -20.01 -15.08 -25.36
CA ILE A 289 -18.89 -15.20 -24.43
C ILE A 289 -18.77 -16.65 -23.91
N LEU A 290 -19.89 -17.29 -23.53
CA LEU A 290 -19.91 -18.69 -23.09
C LEU A 290 -19.48 -19.67 -24.18
N ASP A 291 -19.91 -19.44 -25.42
CA ASP A 291 -19.55 -20.28 -26.58
C ASP A 291 -18.06 -20.23 -26.89
N LYS A 292 -17.41 -19.07 -26.64
CA LYS A 292 -15.95 -18.94 -26.76
C LYS A 292 -15.22 -19.69 -25.62
N ASN A 293 -15.65 -19.47 -24.39
CA ASN A 293 -15.11 -20.14 -23.19
C ASN A 293 -16.07 -19.99 -22.00
N SER A 294 -16.62 -21.09 -21.53
CA SER A 294 -17.52 -21.09 -20.40
C SER A 294 -16.87 -20.59 -19.09
N ASP A 295 -15.55 -20.69 -18.95
CA ASP A 295 -14.81 -20.24 -17.79
C ASP A 295 -14.69 -18.72 -17.67
N PHE A 296 -14.97 -17.97 -18.74
CA PHE A 296 -15.00 -16.50 -18.70
C PHE A 296 -16.13 -15.96 -17.83
N ILE A 297 -17.21 -16.72 -17.67
CA ILE A 297 -18.33 -16.37 -16.80
C ILE A 297 -18.45 -17.38 -15.68
N LYS A 298 -17.76 -17.16 -14.57
CA LYS A 298 -17.96 -17.92 -13.34
C LYS A 298 -19.13 -17.32 -12.57
N MET A 299 -20.19 -18.09 -12.37
CA MET A 299 -21.31 -17.67 -11.51
C MET A 299 -20.93 -17.95 -10.06
N SER A 300 -21.01 -16.93 -9.21
CA SER A 300 -20.79 -17.07 -7.78
C SER A 300 -21.85 -17.99 -7.15
N GLU A 301 -21.44 -18.87 -6.23
CA GLU A 301 -22.35 -19.76 -5.49
C GLU A 301 -23.32 -19.00 -4.56
N ASN A 302 -23.09 -17.72 -4.31
CA ASN A 302 -23.86 -16.89 -3.39
C ASN A 302 -25.00 -16.13 -4.05
N ASN A 303 -26.04 -16.83 -4.54
CA ASN A 303 -27.34 -16.24 -4.98
C ASN A 303 -27.24 -14.99 -5.88
N SER A 304 -26.29 -14.95 -6.79
CA SER A 304 -25.99 -13.78 -7.59
C SER A 304 -26.76 -13.80 -8.89
N TYR A 305 -27.92 -13.14 -8.90
CA TYR A 305 -28.72 -12.91 -10.09
C TYR A 305 -28.22 -11.64 -10.80
N VAL A 306 -27.82 -11.75 -12.06
CA VAL A 306 -27.18 -10.66 -12.83
C VAL A 306 -28.15 -10.04 -13.82
N TRP A 307 -28.34 -8.72 -13.73
CA TRP A 307 -29.14 -7.97 -14.70
C TRP A 307 -28.50 -7.94 -16.10
N GLY A 308 -29.36 -8.07 -17.14
CA GLY A 308 -29.01 -7.80 -18.53
C GLY A 308 -29.73 -6.58 -19.10
N GLN A 309 -29.44 -6.33 -20.37
CA GLN A 309 -30.11 -5.24 -21.12
C GLN A 309 -31.56 -5.56 -21.48
N ASP A 310 -31.87 -6.83 -21.67
CA ASP A 310 -33.07 -7.31 -22.34
C ASP A 310 -34.34 -7.19 -21.49
N THR A 311 -35.48 -7.07 -22.17
CA THR A 311 -36.77 -7.26 -21.57
C THR A 311 -37.11 -8.75 -21.63
N TYR A 312 -37.51 -9.34 -20.51
CA TYR A 312 -37.91 -10.72 -20.46
C TYR A 312 -39.35 -10.89 -20.97
N CYS A 313 -39.55 -11.79 -21.91
CA CYS A 313 -40.84 -12.13 -22.49
C CYS A 313 -41.41 -13.33 -21.76
N ASP A 314 -42.43 -13.10 -20.91
CA ASP A 314 -43.21 -14.15 -20.28
C ASP A 314 -44.63 -14.19 -20.88
N GLN A 315 -45.27 -15.36 -20.83
CA GLN A 315 -46.65 -15.53 -21.33
C GLN A 315 -47.68 -14.67 -20.59
N ASP A 316 -47.33 -14.16 -19.40
CA ASP A 316 -48.20 -13.42 -18.50
C ASP A 316 -48.14 -11.89 -18.63
N GLN A 317 -47.48 -11.33 -19.65
CA GLN A 317 -47.50 -9.89 -20.04
C GLN A 317 -47.00 -8.88 -18.98
N ASN A 318 -46.23 -9.25 -17.99
CA ASN A 318 -45.64 -8.28 -17.08
C ASN A 318 -44.31 -7.79 -17.61
N SER A 319 -44.10 -6.48 -17.60
CA SER A 319 -42.85 -5.82 -17.96
C SER A 319 -41.74 -6.24 -17.02
N SER A 320 -41.11 -7.36 -17.33
CA SER A 320 -39.97 -7.91 -16.59
C SER A 320 -38.68 -7.63 -17.33
N ARG A 321 -37.60 -7.45 -16.60
CA ARG A 321 -36.24 -7.36 -17.14
C ARG A 321 -35.57 -8.69 -17.04
N SER A 322 -34.81 -9.05 -18.06
CA SER A 322 -34.02 -10.28 -18.07
C SER A 322 -32.88 -10.25 -17.06
N PHE A 323 -32.65 -11.38 -16.40
CA PHE A 323 -31.49 -11.60 -15.56
C PHE A 323 -31.00 -13.05 -15.69
N ARG A 324 -29.71 -13.28 -15.42
CA ARG A 324 -29.15 -14.62 -15.30
C ARG A 324 -29.13 -15.05 -13.85
N SER A 325 -29.59 -16.30 -13.60
CA SER A 325 -29.56 -16.93 -12.26
C SER A 325 -28.17 -17.47 -11.92
N THR A 326 -27.98 -17.90 -10.68
CA THR A 326 -26.78 -18.64 -10.21
C THR A 326 -26.47 -19.87 -11.04
N TYR A 327 -27.48 -20.49 -11.63
CA TYR A 327 -27.30 -21.67 -12.50
C TYR A 327 -27.17 -21.30 -13.98
N ASN A 328 -26.90 -20.02 -14.26
CA ASN A 328 -26.82 -19.48 -15.62
C ASN A 328 -28.12 -19.56 -16.43
N GLN A 329 -29.25 -19.79 -15.78
CA GLN A 329 -30.57 -19.83 -16.43
C GLN A 329 -31.11 -18.41 -16.60
N LEU A 330 -31.79 -18.15 -17.72
CA LEU A 330 -32.42 -16.87 -18.00
C LEU A 330 -33.82 -16.80 -17.33
N TRP A 331 -34.10 -15.71 -16.66
CA TRP A 331 -35.36 -15.43 -15.98
C TRP A 331 -35.74 -13.97 -16.11
N GLY A 332 -37.00 -13.66 -15.77
CA GLY A 332 -37.52 -12.29 -15.70
C GLY A 332 -37.78 -11.84 -14.27
N ALA A 333 -37.60 -10.55 -14.02
CA ALA A 333 -38.01 -9.91 -12.76
C ALA A 333 -38.47 -8.48 -12.98
N PRO A 334 -39.35 -7.93 -12.10
CA PRO A 334 -39.69 -6.51 -12.13
C PRO A 334 -38.44 -5.64 -12.01
N GLU A 335 -38.45 -4.48 -12.69
CA GLU A 335 -37.35 -3.51 -12.67
C GLU A 335 -36.96 -3.02 -11.26
N SER A 336 -37.90 -3.08 -10.33
CA SER A 336 -37.71 -2.72 -8.91
C SER A 336 -37.08 -3.83 -8.06
N ALA A 337 -36.95 -5.04 -8.60
CA ALA A 337 -36.27 -6.12 -7.90
C ALA A 337 -34.76 -5.81 -7.75
N LYS A 338 -34.20 -6.27 -6.66
CA LYS A 338 -32.76 -6.12 -6.42
C LYS A 338 -32.00 -7.34 -6.93
N ARG A 339 -30.96 -7.11 -7.71
CA ARG A 339 -30.06 -8.13 -8.29
C ARG A 339 -28.63 -7.60 -8.27
N ALA A 340 -27.73 -8.30 -8.93
CA ALA A 340 -26.34 -7.90 -9.08
C ALA A 340 -26.07 -7.24 -10.44
N TYR A 341 -25.00 -6.48 -10.51
CA TYR A 341 -24.46 -5.89 -11.72
C TYR A 341 -23.09 -6.49 -12.04
N ARG A 342 -23.00 -7.13 -13.20
CA ARG A 342 -21.77 -7.68 -13.78
C ARG A 342 -21.62 -7.17 -15.21
N PRO A 343 -20.96 -6.04 -15.40
CA PRO A 343 -20.89 -5.39 -16.69
C PRO A 343 -19.85 -6.00 -17.64
N VAL A 344 -19.97 -5.56 -18.88
CA VAL A 344 -18.91 -5.64 -19.87
C VAL A 344 -18.36 -4.24 -20.15
N LEU A 345 -17.07 -4.18 -20.51
CA LEU A 345 -16.39 -3.04 -21.13
C LEU A 345 -16.23 -3.36 -22.61
N GLU A 346 -16.95 -2.65 -23.45
CA GLU A 346 -16.83 -2.72 -24.90
C GLU A 346 -15.82 -1.71 -25.41
N VAL A 347 -14.85 -2.14 -26.23
CA VAL A 347 -13.88 -1.22 -26.83
C VAL A 347 -14.56 -0.46 -27.98
N MET A 348 -14.61 0.87 -27.87
CA MET A 348 -15.25 1.71 -28.87
C MET A 348 -14.35 1.96 -30.08
N ASN A 349 -14.97 1.98 -31.28
CA ASN A 349 -14.25 2.27 -32.53
C ASN A 349 -13.07 1.33 -32.81
N ALA A 350 -13.18 0.07 -32.43
CA ALA A 350 -12.12 -0.93 -32.54
C ALA A 350 -11.50 -1.02 -33.95
N GLU A 351 -12.33 -0.94 -35.01
CA GLU A 351 -11.88 -0.97 -36.39
C GLU A 351 -10.90 0.17 -36.72
N SER A 352 -11.18 1.38 -36.22
CA SER A 352 -10.30 2.54 -36.48
C SER A 352 -9.05 2.56 -35.61
N LEU A 353 -9.04 1.85 -34.48
CA LEU A 353 -7.90 1.77 -33.58
C LEU A 353 -6.77 0.88 -34.13
N GLY A 354 -7.15 -0.23 -34.79
CA GLY A 354 -6.22 -1.23 -35.31
C GLY A 354 -5.81 -2.29 -34.27
N ALA A 355 -5.34 -3.43 -34.74
CA ALA A 355 -5.11 -4.64 -33.94
C ALA A 355 -4.05 -4.49 -32.85
N ASP A 356 -3.12 -3.56 -32.97
CA ASP A 356 -2.05 -3.29 -32.01
C ASP A 356 -2.35 -2.12 -31.06
N ALA A 357 -3.58 -1.60 -31.06
CA ALA A 357 -3.93 -0.40 -30.29
C ALA A 357 -3.92 -0.59 -28.78
N LEU A 358 -4.12 -1.81 -28.32
CA LEU A 358 -4.16 -2.13 -26.89
C LEU A 358 -2.80 -2.68 -26.45
N LYS A 359 -2.13 -1.93 -25.56
CA LYS A 359 -0.85 -2.30 -24.97
C LYS A 359 -1.03 -2.71 -23.53
N ILE A 360 -0.39 -3.82 -23.14
CA ILE A 360 -0.33 -4.29 -21.77
C ILE A 360 0.80 -3.56 -21.03
N VAL A 361 0.48 -3.00 -19.86
CA VAL A 361 1.47 -2.51 -18.90
C VAL A 361 1.34 -3.33 -17.63
N THR A 362 2.43 -3.93 -17.19
CA THR A 362 2.49 -4.71 -15.97
C THR A 362 2.84 -3.79 -14.79
N LEU A 363 2.03 -3.83 -13.74
CA LEU A 363 2.28 -3.17 -12.47
C LEU A 363 2.85 -4.21 -11.51
N ASP A 364 4.16 -4.17 -11.27
CA ASP A 364 4.84 -4.95 -10.23
C ASP A 364 4.63 -4.25 -8.88
N LEU A 365 4.07 -4.95 -7.92
CA LEU A 365 3.67 -4.39 -6.63
C LEU A 365 4.80 -4.31 -5.60
N GLY A 366 6.06 -4.47 -6.04
CA GLY A 366 7.24 -4.33 -5.18
C GLY A 366 7.27 -5.35 -4.03
N GLY A 367 6.95 -6.61 -4.35
CA GLY A 367 6.92 -7.71 -3.37
C GLY A 367 5.63 -7.78 -2.54
N LYS A 368 4.64 -6.93 -2.83
CA LYS A 368 3.30 -6.99 -2.25
C LYS A 368 2.33 -7.75 -3.15
N LYS A 369 1.15 -8.06 -2.63
CA LYS A 369 0.11 -8.76 -3.38
C LYS A 369 -1.17 -7.95 -3.40
N PHE A 370 -1.83 -7.96 -4.55
CA PHE A 370 -3.18 -7.45 -4.73
C PHE A 370 -4.00 -8.58 -5.37
N ASN A 371 -5.15 -8.93 -4.80
CA ASN A 371 -5.94 -10.07 -5.24
C ASN A 371 -5.12 -11.39 -5.34
N GLY A 372 -4.18 -11.59 -4.43
CA GLY A 372 -3.28 -12.76 -4.43
C GLY A 372 -2.11 -12.70 -5.40
N GLU A 373 -2.08 -11.73 -6.33
CA GLU A 373 -1.08 -11.55 -7.37
C GLU A 373 0.02 -10.58 -6.93
N GLY A 374 1.27 -10.87 -7.28
CA GLY A 374 2.41 -9.98 -7.04
C GLY A 374 2.58 -8.89 -8.10
N SER A 375 1.91 -9.08 -9.24
CA SER A 375 1.81 -8.11 -10.33
C SER A 375 0.42 -8.15 -10.94
N ILE A 376 -0.05 -7.04 -11.47
CA ILE A 376 -1.32 -6.92 -12.20
C ILE A 376 -1.09 -6.25 -13.55
N ASN A 377 -1.97 -6.50 -14.51
CA ASN A 377 -1.87 -5.92 -15.84
C ASN A 377 -2.98 -4.88 -16.06
N ILE A 378 -2.63 -3.75 -16.62
CA ILE A 378 -3.55 -2.74 -17.11
C ILE A 378 -3.45 -2.61 -18.63
N ILE A 379 -4.51 -2.10 -19.24
CA ILE A 379 -4.52 -1.78 -20.67
C ILE A 379 -4.32 -0.27 -20.85
N VAL A 380 -3.40 0.09 -21.74
CA VAL A 380 -3.18 1.47 -22.18
C VAL A 380 -3.23 1.56 -23.70
N LYS A 381 -3.47 2.75 -24.23
CA LYS A 381 -3.40 2.97 -25.67
C LYS A 381 -1.96 2.88 -26.16
N ASN A 382 -1.71 2.02 -27.13
CA ASN A 382 -0.37 1.87 -27.70
C ASN A 382 0.01 3.11 -28.53
N GLY A 383 1.28 3.48 -28.47
CA GLY A 383 1.80 4.63 -29.22
C GLY A 383 1.56 5.99 -28.56
N GLU A 384 0.93 6.04 -27.39
CA GLU A 384 0.68 7.26 -26.62
C GLU A 384 1.24 7.13 -25.20
N SER A 385 1.58 8.28 -24.56
CA SER A 385 1.85 8.31 -23.14
C SER A 385 0.56 8.06 -22.35
N PHE A 386 0.67 7.45 -21.18
CA PHE A 386 -0.46 7.12 -20.33
C PHE A 386 -0.28 7.69 -18.93
N THR A 387 -1.35 7.73 -18.17
CA THR A 387 -1.34 8.26 -16.80
C THR A 387 -0.88 7.18 -15.82
N ALA A 388 0.06 7.52 -14.93
CA ALA A 388 0.48 6.63 -13.84
C ALA A 388 -0.71 6.24 -12.98
N PRO A 389 -0.87 4.94 -12.67
CA PRO A 389 -2.06 4.43 -11.98
C PRO A 389 -2.25 4.99 -10.56
N ALA A 390 -3.48 4.96 -10.10
CA ALA A 390 -3.87 5.33 -8.73
C ALA A 390 -3.21 4.42 -7.68
N LYS A 391 -3.10 4.89 -6.44
CA LYS A 391 -2.49 4.15 -5.30
C LYS A 391 -3.51 3.59 -4.32
N GLU A 392 -4.77 4.03 -4.40
CA GLU A 392 -5.78 3.94 -3.34
C GLU A 392 -6.08 2.50 -2.90
N CYS A 393 -5.95 1.56 -3.80
CA CYS A 393 -6.15 0.13 -3.52
C CYS A 393 -4.87 -0.61 -3.09
N LEU A 394 -3.71 0.05 -3.14
CA LEU A 394 -2.44 -0.60 -2.82
C LEU A 394 -2.20 -0.56 -1.31
N THR A 395 -2.13 -1.74 -0.69
CA THR A 395 -1.79 -1.86 0.73
C THR A 395 -0.28 -1.68 0.91
N ALA A 396 0.09 -0.58 1.55
CA ALA A 396 1.48 -0.32 1.89
C ALA A 396 2.03 -1.37 2.88
N PRO A 397 3.32 -1.72 2.81
CA PRO A 397 3.99 -2.43 3.88
C PRO A 397 3.88 -1.66 5.20
N VAL A 398 3.87 -2.37 6.32
CA VAL A 398 3.88 -1.75 7.64
C VAL A 398 5.09 -0.82 7.76
N GLY A 399 4.86 0.42 8.13
CA GLY A 399 5.90 1.44 8.25
C GLY A 399 6.38 2.05 6.93
N TYR A 400 5.67 1.82 5.83
CA TYR A 400 6.00 2.39 4.52
C TYR A 400 4.82 3.14 3.94
N ALA A 401 5.12 4.07 3.05
CA ALA A 401 4.17 4.79 2.24
C ALA A 401 4.47 4.58 0.75
N PHE A 402 3.44 4.70 -0.08
CA PHE A 402 3.63 4.64 -1.54
C PHE A 402 4.42 5.87 -2.03
N GLY A 403 5.57 5.61 -2.65
CA GLY A 403 6.49 6.64 -3.14
C GLY A 403 6.38 6.94 -4.63
N GLY A 404 5.54 6.20 -5.36
CA GLY A 404 5.35 6.33 -6.81
C GLY A 404 5.56 5.01 -7.56
N TRP A 405 5.45 5.08 -8.88
CA TRP A 405 5.70 4.00 -9.81
C TRP A 405 7.06 4.21 -10.50
N SER A 406 7.95 3.22 -10.49
CA SER A 406 9.25 3.31 -11.16
C SER A 406 9.29 2.46 -12.42
N ASP A 407 9.87 3.00 -13.49
CA ASP A 407 10.24 2.28 -14.72
C ASP A 407 11.68 1.74 -14.67
N GLY A 408 12.38 1.93 -13.55
CA GLY A 408 13.79 1.60 -13.34
C GLY A 408 14.74 2.79 -13.47
N GLU A 409 14.35 3.85 -14.18
CA GLU A 409 15.12 5.09 -14.34
C GLU A 409 14.43 6.28 -13.65
N ASN A 410 13.12 6.36 -13.79
CA ASN A 410 12.29 7.45 -13.27
C ASN A 410 11.24 6.93 -12.28
N THR A 411 10.71 7.84 -11.47
CA THR A 411 9.58 7.55 -10.57
C THR A 411 8.46 8.55 -10.86
N TYR A 412 7.26 8.03 -11.08
CA TYR A 412 6.05 8.78 -11.43
C TYR A 412 5.08 8.76 -10.26
N ALA A 413 4.61 9.92 -9.83
CA ALA A 413 3.48 9.98 -8.91
C ALA A 413 2.17 9.55 -9.60
N PRO A 414 1.17 9.05 -8.86
CA PRO A 414 -0.16 8.79 -9.43
C PRO A 414 -0.70 10.02 -10.17
N GLY A 415 -1.19 9.81 -11.39
CA GLY A 415 -1.68 10.89 -12.26
C GLY A 415 -0.62 11.55 -13.15
N GLU A 416 0.67 11.30 -12.95
CA GLU A 416 1.72 11.80 -13.85
C GLU A 416 1.76 11.05 -15.18
N SER A 417 2.30 11.71 -16.21
CA SER A 417 2.42 11.13 -17.54
C SER A 417 3.61 10.18 -17.63
N VAL A 418 3.34 8.94 -18.05
CA VAL A 418 4.33 7.87 -18.26
C VAL A 418 4.59 7.74 -19.75
N PRO A 419 5.86 7.66 -20.21
CA PRO A 419 6.19 7.50 -21.62
C PRO A 419 5.62 6.22 -22.22
N GLN A 420 5.25 6.29 -23.51
CA GLN A 420 4.71 5.14 -24.28
C GLN A 420 5.65 3.91 -24.32
N SER A 421 6.95 4.10 -24.16
CA SER A 421 7.94 3.01 -24.17
C SER A 421 7.84 2.10 -22.95
N VAL A 422 7.31 2.59 -21.84
CA VAL A 422 7.24 1.86 -20.57
C VAL A 422 6.21 0.73 -20.65
N SER A 423 6.63 -0.49 -20.30
CA SER A 423 5.78 -1.68 -20.26
C SER A 423 5.68 -2.31 -18.87
N VAL A 424 6.52 -1.88 -17.94
CA VAL A 424 6.51 -2.34 -16.55
C VAL A 424 6.67 -1.13 -15.64
N LEU A 425 5.87 -1.06 -14.61
CA LEU A 425 5.97 -0.08 -13.54
C LEU A 425 6.06 -0.83 -12.22
N THR A 426 7.09 -0.56 -11.43
CA THR A 426 7.29 -1.16 -10.11
C THR A 426 6.88 -0.18 -9.01
N ALA A 427 6.06 -0.62 -8.07
CA ALA A 427 5.67 0.17 -6.91
C ALA A 427 6.87 0.46 -6.01
N VAL A 428 7.15 1.72 -5.75
CA VAL A 428 8.20 2.17 -4.85
C VAL A 428 7.61 2.41 -3.47
N TRP A 429 8.12 1.69 -2.48
CA TRP A 429 7.73 1.84 -1.09
C TRP A 429 8.81 2.61 -0.34
N LYS A 430 8.47 3.76 0.23
CA LYS A 430 9.37 4.60 1.03
C LYS A 430 9.06 4.42 2.50
N PRO A 431 10.08 4.23 3.36
CA PRO A 431 9.85 4.20 4.80
C PRO A 431 9.22 5.52 5.25
N ILE A 432 8.28 5.45 6.19
CA ILE A 432 7.63 6.63 6.74
C ILE A 432 8.60 7.45 7.61
N GLU A 433 8.39 8.75 7.64
CA GLU A 433 9.04 9.67 8.56
C GLU A 433 8.11 9.94 9.75
N TYR A 434 8.68 10.03 10.95
CA TYR A 434 7.99 10.33 12.20
C TYR A 434 8.92 11.13 13.13
N LYS A 435 8.41 11.63 14.23
CA LYS A 435 9.21 12.39 15.19
C LYS A 435 9.28 11.69 16.53
N VAL A 436 10.42 11.85 17.21
CA VAL A 436 10.59 11.45 18.62
C VAL A 436 10.85 12.71 19.42
N ASN A 437 9.93 13.03 20.32
CA ASN A 437 10.04 14.14 21.26
C ASN A 437 10.55 13.61 22.60
N CYS A 438 11.83 13.83 22.90
CA CYS A 438 12.42 13.58 24.23
C CYS A 438 12.17 14.81 25.09
N VAL A 439 11.18 14.72 25.98
CA VAL A 439 10.70 15.87 26.77
C VAL A 439 11.82 16.52 27.59
N GLY A 440 11.97 17.83 27.44
CA GLY A 440 13.01 18.62 28.09
C GLY A 440 14.37 18.57 27.39
N TYR A 441 14.50 17.82 26.27
CA TYR A 441 15.77 17.71 25.55
C TYR A 441 15.65 18.11 24.09
N GLY A 442 14.68 17.55 23.32
CA GLY A 442 14.52 17.91 21.93
C GLY A 442 13.57 17.01 21.13
N VAL A 443 13.27 17.44 19.89
CA VAL A 443 12.47 16.69 18.91
C VAL A 443 13.38 16.28 17.76
N PHE A 444 13.31 15.00 17.40
CA PHE A 444 14.17 14.38 16.38
C PHE A 444 13.33 13.82 15.25
N ASP A 445 13.78 14.04 14.01
CA ASP A 445 13.21 13.39 12.83
C ASP A 445 13.77 11.97 12.74
N CYS A 446 12.87 11.00 12.60
CA CYS A 446 13.20 9.58 12.52
C CYS A 446 12.54 8.97 11.29
N THR A 447 13.18 7.94 10.74
CA THR A 447 12.69 7.20 9.58
C THR A 447 12.50 5.74 9.98
N TYR A 448 11.44 5.11 9.52
CA TYR A 448 11.16 3.69 9.77
C TYR A 448 12.30 2.81 9.21
N ASP A 449 12.64 1.72 9.90
CA ASP A 449 13.79 0.84 9.66
C ASP A 449 15.18 1.49 9.77
N VAL A 450 15.23 2.78 10.18
CA VAL A 450 16.50 3.45 10.50
C VAL A 450 16.64 3.56 12.02
N PRO A 451 17.71 2.99 12.63
CA PRO A 451 17.93 3.11 14.07
C PRO A 451 18.15 4.57 14.48
N PHE A 452 17.51 4.98 15.56
CA PHE A 452 17.71 6.25 16.24
C PHE A 452 18.27 6.00 17.64
N THR A 453 19.35 6.70 18.01
CA THR A 453 19.94 6.60 19.35
C THR A 453 19.32 7.65 20.27
N LEU A 454 18.67 7.19 21.33
CA LEU A 454 18.10 8.07 22.36
C LEU A 454 19.20 8.84 23.08
N PRO A 455 18.91 10.07 23.55
CA PRO A 455 19.85 10.84 24.35
C PRO A 455 20.35 10.05 25.57
N ASP A 456 21.65 10.13 25.84
CA ASP A 456 22.29 9.45 26.96
C ASP A 456 22.21 10.26 28.26
N ALA A 457 22.67 9.68 29.37
CA ALA A 457 22.64 10.32 30.68
C ALA A 457 23.65 11.48 30.81
N ASP A 458 24.67 11.52 29.95
CA ASP A 458 25.66 12.59 29.98
C ASP A 458 25.16 13.83 29.25
N SER A 459 24.30 13.64 28.25
CA SER A 459 23.69 14.72 27.47
C SER A 459 22.53 15.39 28.19
N VAL A 460 21.85 14.65 29.08
CA VAL A 460 20.62 15.10 29.75
C VAL A 460 20.84 15.08 31.25
N THR A 461 21.10 16.25 31.83
CA THR A 461 21.42 16.39 33.24
C THR A 461 20.31 17.06 34.03
N ARG A 462 20.11 16.60 35.25
CA ARG A 462 19.25 17.21 36.26
C ARG A 462 19.95 17.13 37.60
N GLU A 463 20.20 18.28 38.21
CA GLU A 463 20.90 18.36 39.51
C GLU A 463 20.25 17.45 40.56
N GLY A 464 21.07 16.59 41.17
CA GLY A 464 20.61 15.66 42.21
C GLY A 464 19.86 14.43 41.71
N TYR A 465 19.74 14.22 40.41
CA TYR A 465 19.04 13.10 39.82
C TYR A 465 19.90 12.41 38.75
N THR A 466 19.65 11.11 38.54
CA THR A 466 20.22 10.33 37.46
C THR A 466 19.13 9.91 36.49
N LEU A 467 19.32 10.17 35.18
CA LEU A 467 18.46 9.66 34.13
C LEU A 467 18.67 8.14 34.00
N VAL A 468 17.63 7.36 34.24
CA VAL A 468 17.68 5.89 34.12
C VAL A 468 16.90 5.35 32.93
N GLY A 469 16.13 6.18 32.27
CA GLY A 469 15.39 5.76 31.10
C GLY A 469 14.54 6.85 30.45
N TRP A 470 14.05 6.51 29.27
CA TRP A 470 13.04 7.24 28.53
C TRP A 470 11.75 6.42 28.52
N ASN A 471 10.63 7.00 28.91
CA ASN A 471 9.36 6.29 29.06
C ASN A 471 8.27 6.89 28.18
N PRO A 472 7.41 6.08 27.50
CA PRO A 472 6.32 6.58 26.69
C PRO A 472 5.18 7.22 27.51
N THR A 473 5.14 7.00 28.82
CA THR A 473 4.15 7.58 29.74
C THR A 473 4.81 8.53 30.75
N GLU A 474 4.17 9.64 31.08
CA GLU A 474 4.70 10.65 32.01
C GLU A 474 4.86 10.11 33.43
N ASP A 475 4.01 9.17 33.84
CA ASP A 475 4.06 8.49 35.14
C ASP A 475 5.10 7.37 35.21
N CYS A 476 5.84 7.18 34.13
CA CYS A 476 6.86 6.14 33.97
C CYS A 476 6.35 4.69 34.18
N SER A 477 5.07 4.45 33.99
CA SER A 477 4.45 3.11 34.10
C SER A 477 4.69 2.23 32.88
N GLY A 478 5.07 2.81 31.74
CA GLY A 478 5.36 2.12 30.49
C GLY A 478 6.72 1.43 30.47
N VAL A 479 7.03 0.78 29.34
CA VAL A 479 8.33 0.15 29.12
C VAL A 479 9.38 1.24 28.89
N SER A 480 10.36 1.31 29.79
CA SER A 480 11.45 2.28 29.68
C SER A 480 12.55 1.81 28.71
N TYR A 481 13.04 2.74 27.93
CA TYR A 481 14.24 2.59 27.12
C TYR A 481 15.44 3.16 27.86
N ALA A 482 16.55 2.40 27.95
CA ALA A 482 17.76 2.89 28.59
C ALA A 482 18.31 4.15 27.88
N PRO A 483 18.96 5.09 28.59
CA PRO A 483 19.64 6.21 27.97
C PRO A 483 20.71 5.73 27.01
N GLY A 484 20.87 6.39 25.86
CA GLY A 484 21.82 5.97 24.82
C GLY A 484 21.43 4.71 24.05
N ARG A 485 20.25 4.12 24.32
CA ARG A 485 19.78 2.95 23.57
C ARG A 485 19.39 3.32 22.17
N SER A 486 19.80 2.47 21.20
CA SER A 486 19.30 2.53 19.84
C SER A 486 17.89 1.91 19.77
N VAL A 487 16.92 2.66 19.22
CA VAL A 487 15.52 2.29 19.02
C VAL A 487 15.16 2.47 17.55
N GLN A 488 14.17 1.74 17.08
CA GLN A 488 13.63 1.88 15.72
C GLN A 488 12.15 1.49 15.70
N ASN A 489 11.42 1.96 14.69
CA ASN A 489 10.04 1.54 14.42
C ASN A 489 9.09 1.79 15.61
N LEU A 490 9.21 2.96 16.23
CA LEU A 490 8.40 3.31 17.41
C LEU A 490 6.94 3.57 17.05
N THR A 491 6.64 3.82 15.77
CA THR A 491 5.28 3.94 15.24
C THR A 491 5.22 3.42 13.82
N VAL A 492 3.99 3.13 13.35
CA VAL A 492 3.66 2.77 11.96
C VAL A 492 2.92 3.91 11.23
N ASN A 493 2.69 5.02 11.90
CA ASN A 493 1.92 6.15 11.38
C ASN A 493 2.84 7.26 10.89
N ALA A 494 2.73 7.65 9.63
CA ALA A 494 3.52 8.74 9.06
C ALA A 494 3.21 10.09 9.74
N GLY A 495 4.25 10.86 10.04
CA GLY A 495 4.14 12.19 10.64
C GLY A 495 3.76 12.20 12.13
N GLU A 496 3.58 11.04 12.76
CA GLU A 496 3.29 10.93 14.19
C GLU A 496 4.47 11.42 15.02
N THR A 497 4.18 11.98 16.19
CA THR A 497 5.19 12.36 17.19
C THR A 497 5.08 11.43 18.38
N ILE A 498 6.09 10.62 18.60
CA ILE A 498 6.21 9.77 19.79
C ILE A 498 6.86 10.58 20.89
N THR A 499 6.16 10.78 21.99
CA THR A 499 6.67 11.50 23.16
C THR A 499 7.27 10.54 24.15
N LEU A 500 8.51 10.81 24.55
CA LEU A 500 9.24 10.06 25.58
C LEU A 500 9.58 10.99 26.73
N TYR A 501 9.20 10.59 27.93
CA TYR A 501 9.43 11.32 29.19
C TYR A 501 10.69 10.78 29.87
N PRO A 502 11.55 11.67 30.45
CA PRO A 502 12.73 11.23 31.15
C PRO A 502 12.35 10.60 32.50
N HIS A 503 12.81 9.40 32.73
CA HIS A 503 12.67 8.71 34.00
C HIS A 503 13.87 9.01 34.87
N TRP A 504 13.66 9.79 35.93
CA TRP A 504 14.67 10.24 36.86
C TRP A 504 14.60 9.45 38.16
N ILE A 505 15.79 9.02 38.64
CA ILE A 505 15.94 8.53 40.03
C ILE A 505 16.71 9.59 40.82
N ILE A 506 16.20 9.90 42.00
CA ILE A 506 16.86 10.81 42.93
C ILE A 506 18.14 10.17 43.44
N ASN A 507 19.23 10.93 43.49
CA ASN A 507 20.50 10.46 44.00
C ASN A 507 20.61 10.64 45.50
N GLN A 508 21.36 9.76 46.16
CA GLN A 508 21.72 9.88 47.57
C GLN A 508 23.12 10.45 47.67
N TYR A 509 23.29 11.38 48.63
CA TYR A 509 24.56 11.97 48.96
C TYR A 509 24.87 11.81 50.44
N THR A 510 26.18 11.93 50.80
CA THR A 510 26.63 11.72 52.17
C THR A 510 27.39 12.95 52.66
N ILE A 511 26.98 13.42 53.84
CA ILE A 511 27.75 14.36 54.66
C ILE A 511 28.49 13.56 55.70
N ALA A 512 29.83 13.52 55.60
CA ALA A 512 30.73 12.93 56.58
C ALA A 512 31.14 13.99 57.60
N PHE A 513 31.30 13.58 58.84
CA PHE A 513 31.74 14.45 59.96
C PHE A 513 33.09 13.95 60.45
N ASP A 514 34.16 14.72 60.20
CA ASP A 514 35.47 14.50 60.80
C ASP A 514 35.49 15.23 62.16
N SER A 515 35.40 14.47 63.22
CA SER A 515 35.43 15.02 64.58
C SER A 515 36.77 15.59 64.99
N ASN A 516 37.81 15.49 64.15
CA ASN A 516 39.15 16.04 64.37
C ASN A 516 39.67 15.78 65.80
N GLY A 517 39.65 14.49 66.19
CA GLY A 517 40.08 14.04 67.53
C GLY A 517 39.01 14.09 68.64
N GLY A 518 37.79 14.45 68.30
CA GLY A 518 36.63 14.33 69.18
C GLY A 518 35.87 13.01 69.08
N THR A 519 34.73 12.91 69.77
CA THR A 519 33.85 11.75 69.67
C THR A 519 33.33 11.61 68.25
N ALA A 520 33.27 10.36 67.74
CA ALA A 520 32.81 10.08 66.37
C ALA A 520 31.34 10.55 66.18
N VAL A 521 31.09 11.19 65.03
CA VAL A 521 29.79 11.60 64.56
C VAL A 521 29.42 10.76 63.36
N ALA A 522 28.25 10.13 63.33
CA ALA A 522 27.80 9.30 62.24
C ALA A 522 27.53 10.16 60.95
N PRO A 523 27.95 9.69 59.78
CA PRO A 523 27.61 10.38 58.53
C PRO A 523 26.09 10.37 58.30
N ILE A 524 25.60 11.37 57.57
CA ILE A 524 24.22 11.48 57.14
C ILE A 524 24.18 11.15 55.66
N THR A 525 23.49 10.04 55.26
CA THR A 525 23.25 9.66 53.87
C THR A 525 21.75 9.70 53.62
N GLN A 526 21.32 10.52 52.66
CA GLN A 526 19.90 10.66 52.31
C GLN A 526 19.74 11.24 50.90
N ASP A 527 18.49 11.25 50.43
CA ASP A 527 18.15 11.73 49.10
C ASP A 527 18.43 13.23 48.95
N TYR A 528 18.88 13.64 47.77
CA TYR A 528 19.07 15.04 47.39
C TYR A 528 17.84 15.91 47.77
N GLY A 529 18.10 17.10 48.27
CA GLY A 529 17.07 18.09 48.61
C GLY A 529 16.23 17.78 49.84
N THR A 530 16.45 16.63 50.53
CA THR A 530 15.75 16.32 51.77
C THR A 530 16.33 17.12 52.96
N ALA A 531 15.49 17.48 53.89
CA ALA A 531 15.89 18.27 55.07
C ALA A 531 16.88 17.51 55.94
N ILE A 532 17.97 18.20 56.36
CA ILE A 532 19.01 17.65 57.22
C ILE A 532 18.69 17.96 58.65
N ILE A 533 18.74 16.92 59.50
CA ILE A 533 18.71 17.08 60.97
C ILE A 533 20.16 17.06 61.42
N ALA A 534 20.63 18.21 61.93
CA ALA A 534 22.00 18.33 62.43
C ALA A 534 22.28 17.31 63.53
N PRO A 535 23.45 16.62 63.51
CA PRO A 535 23.83 15.69 64.55
C PRO A 535 24.17 16.44 65.82
N SER A 536 24.24 15.69 66.91
CA SER A 536 24.74 16.22 68.20
C SER A 536 26.19 16.66 68.05
N ASN A 537 26.61 17.75 68.70
CA ASN A 537 27.96 18.23 68.69
C ASN A 537 28.92 17.17 69.23
N PRO A 538 30.08 16.95 68.61
CA PRO A 538 31.11 16.08 69.18
C PRO A 538 31.69 16.69 70.45
N THR A 539 32.27 15.84 71.29
CA THR A 539 32.97 16.26 72.49
C THR A 539 34.45 15.85 72.38
N ARG A 540 35.34 16.70 72.92
CA ARG A 540 36.80 16.41 72.97
C ARG A 540 37.29 16.90 74.33
N ALA A 541 37.93 15.98 75.08
CA ALA A 541 38.48 16.32 76.39
C ALA A 541 39.47 17.48 76.26
N GLY A 542 39.26 18.53 77.10
CA GLY A 542 40.07 19.73 77.13
C GLY A 542 39.82 20.76 76.00
N TYR A 543 38.84 20.55 75.15
CA TYR A 543 38.49 21.46 74.09
C TYR A 543 37.00 21.80 74.10
N ILE A 544 36.70 22.95 73.60
CA ILE A 544 35.34 23.41 73.36
C ILE A 544 35.08 23.30 71.88
N PHE A 545 33.94 22.70 71.52
CA PHE A 545 33.48 22.66 70.11
C PHE A 545 33.04 24.06 69.68
N VAL A 546 33.66 24.62 68.67
CA VAL A 546 33.38 25.98 68.15
C VAL A 546 32.42 25.93 66.98
N GLY A 547 32.31 24.77 66.34
CA GLY A 547 31.53 24.56 65.14
C GLY A 547 32.24 23.66 64.11
N TRP A 548 31.63 23.48 63.02
CA TRP A 548 32.23 22.81 61.86
C TRP A 548 32.96 23.86 61.00
N ASP A 549 33.91 23.44 60.18
CA ASP A 549 34.67 24.31 59.26
C ASP A 549 33.77 24.95 58.18
N LYS A 550 32.59 24.33 57.90
CA LYS A 550 31.54 24.81 57.02
C LYS A 550 30.20 24.69 57.73
N GLU A 551 29.21 25.48 57.29
CA GLU A 551 27.86 25.37 57.77
C GLU A 551 27.21 24.06 57.32
N ILE A 552 26.48 23.39 58.19
CA ILE A 552 25.66 22.23 57.84
C ILE A 552 24.52 22.72 56.97
N PRO A 553 24.43 22.26 55.69
CA PRO A 553 23.36 22.73 54.80
C PRO A 553 21.97 22.33 55.37
N ALA A 554 20.97 23.16 55.11
CA ALA A 554 19.60 22.88 55.56
C ALA A 554 18.95 21.68 54.83
N ILE A 555 19.41 21.42 53.58
CA ILE A 555 18.96 20.31 52.75
C ILE A 555 20.20 19.60 52.15
N MET A 556 20.03 18.32 51.82
CA MET A 556 21.12 17.51 51.23
C MET A 556 21.56 18.09 49.88
N PRO A 557 22.82 18.50 49.73
CA PRO A 557 23.37 19.04 48.49
C PRO A 557 23.55 17.95 47.43
N ALA A 558 23.78 18.34 46.17
CA ALA A 558 24.05 17.42 45.04
C ALA A 558 25.52 16.92 44.98
N GLU A 559 26.18 16.91 46.10
CA GLU A 559 27.57 16.43 46.25
C GLU A 559 27.82 15.82 47.62
N ASN A 560 28.78 14.91 47.68
CA ASN A 560 29.29 14.43 48.95
C ASN A 560 30.21 15.48 49.55
N MET A 561 30.08 15.73 50.88
CA MET A 561 30.89 16.70 51.56
C MET A 561 31.40 16.15 52.89
N THR A 562 32.52 16.72 53.38
CA THR A 562 33.06 16.43 54.68
C THR A 562 33.11 17.73 55.48
N LEU A 563 32.62 17.69 56.71
CA LEU A 563 32.68 18.77 57.69
C LEU A 563 33.66 18.40 58.75
N THR A 564 34.64 19.29 59.04
CA THR A 564 35.69 19.06 60.07
C THR A 564 35.43 19.91 61.31
N ALA A 565 35.41 19.26 62.46
CA ALA A 565 35.21 19.92 63.71
C ALA A 565 36.30 20.94 64.03
N GLN A 566 35.91 22.09 64.46
CA GLN A 566 36.80 23.16 64.92
C GLN A 566 36.77 23.20 66.45
N TRP A 567 37.96 23.17 67.01
CA TRP A 567 38.16 23.09 68.45
C TRP A 567 38.92 24.31 68.94
N GLN A 568 38.52 24.85 70.11
CA GLN A 568 39.24 25.81 70.87
C GLN A 568 39.62 25.17 72.22
N LEU A 569 40.86 25.44 72.72
CA LEU A 569 41.26 24.98 74.04
C LEU A 569 40.25 25.47 75.13
N ALA A 570 39.80 24.57 75.99
CA ALA A 570 38.85 24.89 77.07
C ALA A 570 39.47 25.82 78.08
N ALA A 571 40.78 25.78 78.22
CA ALA A 571 41.51 26.72 79.06
C ALA A 571 42.85 27.07 78.40
N ARG A 572 43.32 28.27 78.59
CA ARG A 572 44.63 28.74 78.16
C ARG A 572 45.25 29.74 79.09
N LEU A 573 46.57 29.81 79.14
CA LEU A 573 47.35 30.75 79.92
C LEU A 573 48.02 31.75 79.03
N PRO A 574 47.43 32.93 78.77
CA PRO A 574 47.98 33.92 77.85
C PRO A 574 49.34 34.45 78.28
N ASP A 575 49.52 34.58 79.60
CA ASP A 575 50.79 35.09 80.14
C ASP A 575 51.85 34.00 80.10
N ARG A 576 52.81 34.12 79.26
CA ARG A 576 53.92 33.16 79.07
C ARG A 576 55.12 33.43 79.97
N GLU A 577 55.37 34.69 80.36
CA GLU A 577 56.39 35.13 81.24
C GLU A 577 55.90 36.32 82.13
N LEU A 578 56.18 36.22 83.39
CA LEU A 578 55.97 37.25 84.38
C LEU A 578 57.20 37.60 85.14
N VAL A 579 57.44 38.88 85.39
CA VAL A 579 58.54 39.32 86.22
C VAL A 579 57.87 40.05 87.42
N ILE A 580 58.08 39.47 88.64
CA ILE A 580 57.43 39.95 89.83
C ILE A 580 58.48 40.18 90.95
N TYR A 581 58.04 40.79 91.97
CA TYR A 581 58.95 41.04 93.13
C TYR A 581 58.64 40.12 94.29
N TYR A 582 59.69 39.86 95.06
CA TYR A 582 59.53 39.03 96.24
C TYR A 582 58.44 39.56 97.17
N LYS A 583 57.63 38.63 97.76
CA LYS A 583 56.41 38.83 98.46
C LYS A 583 55.23 39.38 97.67
N SER A 584 55.37 39.56 96.36
CA SER A 584 54.20 39.88 95.54
C SER A 584 53.19 38.72 95.53
N VAL A 585 51.93 39.05 95.55
CA VAL A 585 50.82 38.13 95.34
C VAL A 585 50.09 38.60 94.08
N GLY A 586 49.60 37.62 93.30
CA GLY A 586 48.81 37.93 92.13
C GLY A 586 47.99 36.69 91.72
N LYS A 587 47.33 36.80 90.62
CA LYS A 587 46.59 35.69 90.01
C LYS A 587 46.96 35.61 88.54
N LEU A 588 47.23 34.37 88.08
CA LEU A 588 47.45 34.14 86.67
C LEU A 588 46.21 34.50 85.82
N ASN A 589 46.46 35.13 84.70
CA ASN A 589 45.39 35.47 83.78
C ASN A 589 45.02 34.22 82.96
N THR A 590 44.18 33.38 83.53
CA THR A 590 43.68 32.17 82.93
C THR A 590 42.36 32.47 82.22
N ILE A 591 42.32 32.16 80.90
CA ILE A 591 41.09 32.18 80.13
C ILE A 591 40.54 30.76 80.15
N SER A 592 39.44 30.54 80.85
CA SER A 592 38.69 29.29 80.92
C SER A 592 37.22 29.61 81.22
N GLU A 593 36.32 28.88 80.49
CA GLU A 593 34.87 28.96 80.78
C GLU A 593 34.52 28.29 82.07
N ASP A 594 35.28 27.27 82.53
CA ASP A 594 35.11 26.61 83.81
C ASP A 594 36.46 26.50 84.49
N PRO A 595 36.70 27.37 85.48
CA PRO A 595 37.96 27.35 86.26
C PRO A 595 38.21 26.07 87.05
N SER A 596 37.17 25.26 87.28
CA SER A 596 37.35 23.97 87.99
C SER A 596 37.99 22.89 87.12
N LEU A 597 38.15 23.13 85.80
CA LEU A 597 38.76 22.22 84.89
C LEU A 597 40.29 22.35 84.85
N VAL A 598 40.87 23.24 85.59
CA VAL A 598 42.31 23.47 85.56
C VAL A 598 42.90 23.31 86.99
N GLU A 599 44.11 22.79 87.01
CA GLU A 599 44.93 22.78 88.20
C GLU A 599 46.29 23.39 87.88
N TYR A 600 46.98 23.89 88.93
CA TYR A 600 48.21 24.58 88.76
C TYR A 600 49.28 23.92 89.68
N THR A 601 50.47 23.80 89.15
CA THR A 601 51.63 23.34 89.86
C THR A 601 52.81 24.30 89.62
N SER A 602 53.67 24.40 90.60
CA SER A 602 54.91 25.18 90.48
C SER A 602 56.14 24.25 90.38
N SER A 603 57.05 24.54 89.49
CA SER A 603 58.26 23.80 89.36
C SER A 603 59.23 24.05 90.53
N ASP A 604 59.03 25.12 91.25
CA ASP A 604 59.82 25.48 92.42
C ASP A 604 58.99 26.35 93.41
N GLU A 605 58.38 25.67 94.39
CA GLU A 605 57.54 26.32 95.42
C GLU A 605 58.36 27.17 96.37
N SER A 606 59.71 26.99 96.40
CA SER A 606 60.58 27.86 97.16
C SER A 606 60.76 29.25 96.53
N VAL A 607 60.42 29.37 95.24
CA VAL A 607 60.40 30.63 94.51
C VAL A 607 59.04 31.22 94.38
N VAL A 608 58.03 30.41 93.91
CA VAL A 608 56.63 30.83 93.74
C VAL A 608 55.71 29.67 94.15
N THR A 609 54.77 29.91 95.05
CA THR A 609 53.67 29.01 95.29
C THR A 609 52.47 29.42 94.46
N VAL A 610 51.68 28.43 94.01
CA VAL A 610 50.48 28.67 93.26
C VAL A 610 49.35 27.88 93.94
N ASP A 611 48.18 28.49 94.05
CA ASP A 611 46.97 27.87 94.60
C ASP A 611 46.10 27.28 93.46
N LYS A 612 45.13 26.45 93.79
CA LYS A 612 44.22 25.80 92.84
C LYS A 612 43.43 26.74 91.93
N ASP A 613 43.28 28.00 92.36
CA ASP A 613 42.57 29.02 91.58
C ASP A 613 43.51 29.88 90.71
N GLY A 614 44.82 29.51 90.65
CA GLY A 614 45.82 30.23 89.89
C GLY A 614 46.38 31.46 90.63
N SER A 615 46.02 31.66 91.89
CA SER A 615 46.61 32.69 92.73
C SER A 615 48.05 32.30 93.10
N TYR A 616 48.99 33.21 92.95
CA TYR A 616 50.37 32.92 93.22
C TYR A 616 51.00 33.88 94.23
N LYS A 617 52.03 33.38 94.91
CA LYS A 617 52.77 34.17 95.84
C LYS A 617 54.26 33.97 95.60
N ALA A 618 55.02 35.04 95.50
CA ALA A 618 56.46 35.05 95.33
C ALA A 618 57.15 34.87 96.71
N VAL A 619 57.72 33.71 96.97
CA VAL A 619 58.33 33.33 98.31
C VAL A 619 59.84 33.36 98.33
N GLY A 620 60.49 33.27 97.14
CA GLY A 620 61.98 33.30 97.05
C GLY A 620 62.41 33.98 95.76
N ARG A 621 63.70 34.41 95.67
CA ARG A 621 64.28 34.90 94.46
C ARG A 621 64.65 33.75 93.54
N GLY A 622 64.28 33.82 92.32
CA GLY A 622 64.61 32.75 91.37
C GLY A 622 63.62 32.77 90.21
N THR A 623 63.56 31.68 89.49
CA THR A 623 62.62 31.48 88.45
C THR A 623 61.86 30.16 88.66
N ALA A 624 60.56 30.19 88.60
CA ALA A 624 59.73 29.00 88.64
C ALA A 624 58.82 29.01 87.43
N VAL A 625 58.48 27.86 86.93
CA VAL A 625 57.49 27.67 85.88
C VAL A 625 56.22 27.20 86.51
N ILE A 626 55.15 27.96 86.36
CA ILE A 626 53.83 27.53 86.78
C ILE A 626 53.24 26.77 85.54
N THR A 627 52.88 25.53 85.77
CA THR A 627 52.21 24.70 84.79
C THR A 627 50.73 24.72 85.15
N MET A 628 49.89 25.16 84.20
CA MET A 628 48.46 24.98 84.21
C MET A 628 48.16 23.69 83.48
N HIS A 629 47.51 22.76 84.11
CA HIS A 629 47.10 21.49 83.55
C HIS A 629 45.57 21.46 83.44
N VAL A 630 45.03 21.04 82.28
CA VAL A 630 43.59 20.83 82.09
C VAL A 630 43.29 19.42 82.58
N ILE A 631 42.50 19.32 83.65
CA ILE A 631 42.21 18.06 84.37
C ILE A 631 41.61 17.02 83.38
N GLY A 632 42.19 15.81 83.44
CA GLY A 632 41.72 14.70 82.58
C GLY A 632 42.25 14.73 81.12
N THR A 633 43.21 15.58 80.86
CA THR A 633 43.86 15.68 79.55
C THR A 633 45.38 15.80 79.64
N ASP A 634 46.11 15.68 78.53
CA ASP A 634 47.55 15.94 78.50
C ASP A 634 47.87 17.41 78.14
N ILE A 635 46.90 18.31 78.31
CA ILE A 635 47.05 19.72 77.92
C ILE A 635 47.68 20.47 79.10
N GLU A 636 48.87 20.97 78.84
CA GLU A 636 49.60 21.83 79.76
C GLU A 636 49.96 23.16 79.11
N GLU A 637 49.82 24.24 79.90
CA GLU A 637 50.34 25.53 79.51
C GLU A 637 51.23 26.09 80.59
N HIS A 638 52.25 26.78 80.25
CA HIS A 638 53.32 27.19 81.14
C HIS A 638 53.47 28.72 81.20
N CYS A 639 53.61 29.22 82.43
CA CYS A 639 54.00 30.59 82.64
C CYS A 639 55.29 30.62 83.48
N LYS A 640 56.30 31.19 82.88
CA LYS A 640 57.59 31.37 83.56
C LYS A 640 57.51 32.62 84.46
N ILE A 641 57.63 32.46 85.78
CA ILE A 641 57.63 33.55 86.73
C ILE A 641 59.05 33.77 87.23
N THR A 642 59.59 34.96 87.05
CA THR A 642 60.85 35.38 87.54
C THR A 642 60.71 36.34 88.68
N VAL A 643 61.16 35.95 89.86
CA VAL A 643 61.04 36.79 91.10
C VAL A 643 62.35 37.52 91.34
N LYS A 644 62.26 38.81 91.38
CA LYS A 644 63.35 39.73 91.66
C LYS A 644 63.16 40.40 92.98
N TYR A 645 64.20 40.86 93.60
CA TYR A 645 64.06 41.77 94.69
C TYR A 645 63.87 43.20 94.22
N THR A 646 63.09 44.00 94.91
CA THR A 646 63.11 45.46 94.68
C THR A 646 64.41 46.04 95.14
N TRP A 647 64.76 47.18 94.67
CA TRP A 647 65.96 47.88 95.08
C TRP A 647 66.02 48.01 96.58
N TRP A 648 64.98 48.32 97.24
CA TRP A 648 64.89 48.37 98.72
C TRP A 648 65.04 47.01 99.36
N GLN A 649 64.46 45.96 98.85
CA GLN A 649 64.64 44.60 99.37
C GLN A 649 66.04 44.14 99.29
N MET A 650 66.82 44.51 98.21
CA MET A 650 68.19 44.24 98.08
C MET A 650 69.10 44.95 99.08
N LEU A 651 68.75 46.27 99.31
CA LEU A 651 69.47 47.06 100.31
C LEU A 651 69.29 46.46 101.71
N ILE A 652 68.05 46.14 102.12
CA ILE A 652 67.78 45.50 103.37
C ILE A 652 68.54 44.23 103.56
N ARG A 653 68.66 43.40 102.57
CA ARG A 653 69.34 42.11 102.61
C ARG A 653 70.86 42.29 102.69
N ILE A 654 71.44 43.29 102.04
CA ILE A 654 72.88 43.60 102.05
C ILE A 654 73.28 44.27 103.40
N PHE A 655 72.54 45.22 103.87
CA PHE A 655 72.89 46.03 105.04
C PHE A 655 72.47 45.48 106.37
N LEU A 656 71.37 44.68 106.46
CA LEU A 656 70.84 44.11 107.69
C LEU A 656 70.97 42.61 107.84
N LEU A 657 71.89 42.02 107.00
CA LEU A 657 72.20 40.58 107.05
C LEU A 657 70.97 39.68 107.06
N GLY A 658 69.81 40.17 106.61
CA GLY A 658 68.55 39.42 106.58
C GLY A 658 67.76 39.28 107.86
N PHE A 659 68.17 39.93 108.94
CA PHE A 659 67.56 39.78 110.27
C PHE A 659 66.13 40.46 110.43
N ILE A 660 65.69 41.27 109.51
CA ILE A 660 64.36 41.86 109.45
C ILE A 660 63.65 41.44 108.18
N TRP A 661 63.37 40.20 108.11
CA TRP A 661 62.69 39.70 106.93
C TRP A 661 61.46 38.93 107.24
N TYR A 662 60.34 39.65 107.47
CA TYR A 662 59.01 39.09 107.59
C TYR A 662 58.08 39.69 106.65
#